data_4a264da25391faa21108dc6d2a2a624e
#
_entry.id   4a264da25391faa21108dc6d2a2a624e
#
_cell.length_a   1.000
_cell.length_b   1.000
_cell.length_c   1.000
_cell.angle_alpha   90.00
_cell.angle_beta   90.00
_cell.angle_gamma   90.00
#
_symmetry.space_group_name_H-M   'P 1'
#
loop_
_entity.id
_entity.type
_entity.pdbx_description
1 polymer ?
#
loop_
_entity_poly.entity_id
_entity_poly.type
_entity_poly.pdbx_seq_one_letter_code
_entity_poly.pdbx_strand_id
1 'polypeptide(L)'
;MNLPEYSLRSAKVIWFFLAVLLAGGALGFATLGKKEDAVFVIKSASLVCSYPGATPQEVEELVTEPIEREVQSMRRVHKITSESYYGLSKIQVELDPATPASEIPQLWDELRRKVLNVQPRLPAGASAVTVADDFGDVYGIYYGLSVDGGFTWSELRDWAQRLKTALVTVDGVQKVALYGEQTPVVNVYVSMATLANFAIRPETIVATIGQQNSIVDSGEKQAGKLQIQILEDGTYKTLDDLSDQLLISSSGKQYRLGDIARVERGYAEPPQTMMRVDGRRAVGIGVSTEEGVDVVKTGAEIESLLASLTRQMPLGMELTVLYPENRIAREANSTFILNLAESVAIVILIIMLVMGFRAGVLIGSSLLFSIGGTLLLMQFLGEGLNRTSLAGFIIAMGMLVDNAIVVTDNAQQAMLRGAARRTAVVEGANAPRWSLLGATLIAIFSFLPLYLAPSSVAEIVKPLFVVLALSLLLSWVLALTQTPLFGNFMLKVKPVAGDPYDTRFYRAFDRLLAALLRWRWAVAATVAGLFVLSLAVMGLMPQNFFPSLDKPYFRADVLLPDGYNIRDTERNLLAMEEWLRAQPEVKTVSMTLGSTPPRYYLASSSISLRPNFGNILVELHDKRQTEAVEERFNAYVTANFPDVWLRSSLFKLSPVPDAAIEFGFIGDDVDTLRRLAARAEEVMWRTPGAVNIRNGWGNRVPMWQPVYSQMKGQRIGVTRSQMARGITIATQGYTLGEYREGDQFMPILLKDENIGSYNLTNLQALPIFNPSGKVFSIEQATDGFRFDFRPGVIKRFNRQRVMKAQCDPGRGVNTMQLFAALRDSVDRAVVLPEGYSMKVFGEQESQQESNEALAEYMPLTLVLILIVLLLLLRNYREPVVILLMIPLIFIGVVLGLAVTGKVFNFFSLLGLLGLVGMNIKNAVVLVEQIGVLRAAGKDPYEALTSATRSRIVPVAMASGTTILGMLPLLFDSMFGAMAATIMGGLLVATLLTVCVLPVVYALFYNIRKP
;
A
#
# COMPACT_ATOMS: atom_id res chain seq x y z
N MET A 1 -0.84 12.04 -47.23
CA MET A 1 -2.31 12.02 -47.27
C MET A 1 -2.81 13.07 -46.28
N ASN A 2 -3.61 14.05 -46.69
CA ASN A 2 -4.16 15.05 -45.79
C ASN A 2 -5.32 14.46 -44.99
N LEU A 3 -5.07 14.08 -43.73
CA LEU A 3 -6.09 13.48 -42.84
C LEU A 3 -7.38 14.32 -42.76
N PRO A 4 -7.30 15.68 -42.58
CA PRO A 4 -8.49 16.52 -42.60
C PRO A 4 -9.29 16.49 -43.90
N GLU A 5 -8.63 16.45 -45.05
CA GLU A 5 -9.30 16.34 -46.33
C GLU A 5 -9.91 14.94 -46.55
N TYR A 6 -9.20 13.87 -46.13
CA TYR A 6 -9.72 12.52 -46.14
C TYR A 6 -10.98 12.38 -45.31
N SER A 7 -11.03 13.01 -44.14
CA SER A 7 -12.18 12.97 -43.21
C SER A 7 -13.46 13.54 -43.88
N LEU A 8 -13.31 14.57 -44.71
CA LEU A 8 -14.44 15.16 -45.44
C LEU A 8 -14.83 14.34 -46.66
N ARG A 9 -13.88 13.72 -47.37
CA ARG A 9 -14.16 12.83 -48.51
C ARG A 9 -14.79 11.51 -48.09
N SER A 10 -14.32 10.93 -47.01
CA SER A 10 -14.76 9.63 -46.51
C SER A 10 -15.59 9.77 -45.21
N ALA A 11 -16.52 10.71 -45.20
CA ALA A 11 -17.32 11.03 -43.99
C ALA A 11 -18.00 9.78 -43.39
N LYS A 12 -18.48 8.83 -44.21
CA LYS A 12 -19.12 7.59 -43.77
C LYS A 12 -18.17 6.72 -42.92
N VAL A 13 -16.88 6.65 -43.29
CA VAL A 13 -15.85 5.90 -42.54
C VAL A 13 -15.57 6.55 -41.19
N ILE A 14 -15.51 7.88 -41.17
CA ILE A 14 -15.29 8.62 -39.90
C ILE A 14 -16.50 8.46 -38.98
N TRP A 15 -17.74 8.55 -39.50
CA TRP A 15 -18.94 8.28 -38.70
C TRP A 15 -18.96 6.87 -38.14
N PHE A 16 -18.57 5.86 -38.91
CA PHE A 16 -18.45 4.49 -38.43
C PHE A 16 -17.39 4.39 -37.31
N PHE A 17 -16.21 4.99 -37.51
CA PHE A 17 -15.15 5.03 -36.51
C PHE A 17 -15.63 5.70 -35.20
N LEU A 18 -16.32 6.85 -35.26
CA LEU A 18 -16.88 7.52 -34.10
C LEU A 18 -17.95 6.68 -33.39
N ALA A 19 -18.80 5.99 -34.17
CA ALA A 19 -19.77 5.05 -33.57
C ALA A 19 -19.11 3.90 -32.84
N VAL A 20 -18.03 3.33 -33.43
CA VAL A 20 -17.21 2.27 -32.75
C VAL A 20 -16.56 2.78 -31.46
N LEU A 21 -16.05 4.02 -31.47
CA LEU A 21 -15.48 4.61 -30.25
C LEU A 21 -16.51 4.77 -29.11
N LEU A 22 -17.75 5.21 -29.46
CA LEU A 22 -18.80 5.35 -28.44
C LEU A 22 -19.36 4.01 -27.99
N ALA A 23 -19.69 3.11 -28.90
CA ALA A 23 -20.21 1.79 -28.56
C ALA A 23 -19.15 0.96 -27.82
N GLY A 24 -17.92 0.99 -28.31
CA GLY A 24 -16.79 0.32 -27.66
C GLY A 24 -16.44 0.92 -26.30
N GLY A 25 -16.55 2.25 -26.14
CA GLY A 25 -16.38 2.92 -24.86
C GLY A 25 -17.45 2.54 -23.84
N ALA A 26 -18.72 2.45 -24.29
CA ALA A 26 -19.81 2.00 -23.43
C ALA A 26 -19.63 0.53 -23.01
N LEU A 27 -19.23 -0.34 -23.94
CA LEU A 27 -18.90 -1.73 -23.66
C LEU A 27 -17.69 -1.81 -22.69
N GLY A 28 -16.61 -1.08 -22.98
CA GLY A 28 -15.44 -1.04 -22.11
C GLY A 28 -15.79 -0.60 -20.69
N PHE A 29 -16.60 0.46 -20.54
CA PHE A 29 -17.06 0.90 -19.22
C PHE A 29 -17.85 -0.19 -18.47
N ALA A 30 -18.64 -0.98 -19.19
CA ALA A 30 -19.44 -2.06 -18.60
C ALA A 30 -18.61 -3.29 -18.22
N THR A 31 -17.53 -3.58 -18.95
CA THR A 31 -16.74 -4.82 -18.84
C THR A 31 -15.40 -4.65 -18.11
N LEU A 32 -14.88 -3.41 -18.01
CA LEU A 32 -13.65 -3.14 -17.29
C LEU A 32 -13.80 -3.48 -15.79
N GLY A 33 -12.80 -4.18 -15.25
CA GLY A 33 -12.72 -4.44 -13.81
C GLY A 33 -12.70 -3.14 -13.01
N LYS A 34 -13.48 -3.08 -11.95
CA LYS A 34 -13.60 -1.92 -11.07
C LYS A 34 -13.04 -2.27 -9.69
N LYS A 35 -11.99 -1.57 -9.28
CA LYS A 35 -11.37 -1.67 -7.94
C LYS A 35 -11.28 -0.29 -7.30
N GLU A 36 -11.05 -0.23 -6.00
CA GLU A 36 -10.81 1.05 -5.32
C GLU A 36 -9.47 1.63 -5.77
N ASP A 37 -8.40 0.89 -5.59
CA ASP A 37 -7.02 1.31 -5.88
C ASP A 37 -6.42 0.48 -7.03
N ALA A 38 -5.36 1.01 -7.65
CA ALA A 38 -4.61 0.29 -8.68
C ALA A 38 -3.96 -0.95 -8.07
N VAL A 39 -3.99 -2.04 -8.82
CA VAL A 39 -3.29 -3.27 -8.45
C VAL A 39 -1.80 -3.04 -8.61
N PHE A 40 -1.03 -3.35 -7.59
CA PHE A 40 0.41 -3.45 -7.70
C PHE A 40 0.88 -4.82 -7.24
N VAL A 41 1.93 -5.32 -7.85
CA VAL A 41 2.45 -6.64 -7.55
C VAL A 41 3.38 -6.54 -6.35
N ILE A 42 3.08 -7.32 -5.31
CA ILE A 42 3.93 -7.39 -4.12
C ILE A 42 5.14 -8.26 -4.44
N LYS A 43 6.31 -7.63 -4.41
CA LYS A 43 7.61 -8.22 -4.77
C LYS A 43 8.36 -8.72 -3.54
N SER A 44 7.63 -9.25 -2.57
CA SER A 44 8.24 -9.76 -1.33
C SER A 44 7.61 -11.08 -0.91
N ALA A 45 8.44 -11.96 -0.33
CA ALA A 45 8.03 -13.24 0.23
C ALA A 45 8.49 -13.35 1.68
N SER A 46 7.73 -14.08 2.50
CA SER A 46 8.07 -14.35 3.89
C SER A 46 8.48 -15.81 4.07
N LEU A 47 9.60 -16.03 4.76
CA LEU A 47 10.08 -17.34 5.15
C LEU A 47 9.94 -17.49 6.65
N VAL A 48 9.37 -18.59 7.11
CA VAL A 48 9.18 -18.87 8.53
C VAL A 48 9.72 -20.25 8.86
N CYS A 49 10.55 -20.31 9.91
CA CYS A 49 11.09 -21.57 10.43
C CYS A 49 11.01 -21.57 11.95
N SER A 50 10.40 -22.62 12.51
CA SER A 50 10.31 -22.82 13.96
C SER A 50 11.48 -23.67 14.45
N TYR A 51 12.12 -23.25 15.54
CA TYR A 51 13.15 -24.02 16.24
C TYR A 51 12.89 -23.95 17.75
N PRO A 52 11.92 -24.74 18.27
CA PRO A 52 11.47 -24.65 19.64
C PRO A 52 12.59 -24.83 20.66
N GLY A 53 12.62 -23.99 21.68
CA GLY A 53 13.59 -24.02 22.75
C GLY A 53 14.89 -23.25 22.49
N ALA A 54 15.13 -22.77 21.26
CA ALA A 54 16.30 -21.96 20.94
C ALA A 54 16.09 -20.49 21.32
N THR A 55 17.13 -19.87 21.85
CA THR A 55 17.17 -18.44 22.13
C THR A 55 17.20 -17.62 20.84
N PRO A 56 16.85 -16.33 20.85
CA PRO A 56 16.94 -15.48 19.66
C PRO A 56 18.31 -15.51 18.98
N GLN A 57 19.39 -15.57 19.75
CA GLN A 57 20.75 -15.67 19.24
C GLN A 57 21.02 -17.03 18.57
N GLU A 58 20.61 -18.14 19.18
CA GLU A 58 20.73 -19.47 18.56
C GLU A 58 19.89 -19.59 17.29
N VAL A 59 18.68 -19.02 17.28
CA VAL A 59 17.84 -18.95 16.08
C VAL A 59 18.53 -18.13 14.99
N GLU A 60 19.11 -16.97 15.35
CA GLU A 60 19.87 -16.12 14.41
C GLU A 60 21.02 -16.89 13.78
N GLU A 61 21.88 -17.51 14.61
CA GLU A 61 23.13 -18.13 14.16
C GLU A 61 22.89 -19.46 13.43
N LEU A 62 21.94 -20.29 13.91
CA LEU A 62 21.76 -21.66 13.45
C LEU A 62 20.68 -21.82 12.37
N VAL A 63 19.72 -20.89 12.31
CA VAL A 63 18.57 -20.97 11.38
C VAL A 63 18.55 -19.78 10.43
N THR A 64 18.52 -18.55 10.96
CA THR A 64 18.33 -17.34 10.15
C THR A 64 19.51 -17.08 9.21
N GLU A 65 20.74 -17.06 9.73
CA GLU A 65 21.95 -16.79 8.93
C GLU A 65 22.18 -17.81 7.80
N PRO A 66 22.03 -19.14 8.00
CA PRO A 66 22.14 -20.10 6.90
C PRO A 66 21.11 -19.88 5.79
N ILE A 67 19.88 -19.52 6.15
CA ILE A 67 18.81 -19.25 5.16
C ILE A 67 19.10 -17.95 4.41
N GLU A 68 19.42 -16.86 5.12
CA GLU A 68 19.76 -15.56 4.51
C GLU A 68 20.93 -15.69 3.51
N ARG A 69 21.96 -16.45 3.88
CA ARG A 69 23.15 -16.67 3.04
C ARG A 69 22.79 -17.34 1.71
N GLU A 70 21.91 -18.32 1.74
CA GLU A 70 21.47 -19.04 0.54
C GLU A 70 20.56 -18.15 -0.31
N VAL A 71 19.62 -17.43 0.32
CA VAL A 71 18.67 -16.53 -0.35
C VAL A 71 19.39 -15.34 -1.01
N GLN A 72 20.41 -14.78 -0.36
CA GLN A 72 21.17 -13.65 -0.92
C GLN A 72 21.87 -13.99 -2.25
N SER A 73 22.08 -15.28 -2.55
CA SER A 73 22.66 -15.71 -3.82
C SER A 73 21.65 -15.70 -4.99
N MET A 74 20.38 -15.42 -4.76
CA MET A 74 19.37 -15.28 -5.81
C MET A 74 19.58 -13.99 -6.61
N ARG A 75 19.15 -14.04 -7.86
CA ARG A 75 19.10 -12.85 -8.70
C ARG A 75 17.98 -11.92 -8.24
N ARG A 76 18.15 -10.64 -8.44
CA ARG A 76 17.14 -9.59 -8.19
C ARG A 76 16.67 -9.49 -6.73
N VAL A 77 17.42 -10.01 -5.76
CA VAL A 77 17.15 -9.72 -4.35
C VAL A 77 17.65 -8.31 -4.04
N HIS A 78 16.75 -7.46 -3.55
CA HIS A 78 17.03 -6.08 -3.18
C HIS A 78 17.33 -5.93 -1.69
N LYS A 79 16.42 -6.44 -0.85
CA LYS A 79 16.53 -6.37 0.61
C LYS A 79 16.21 -7.72 1.24
N ILE A 80 16.94 -8.07 2.29
CA ILE A 80 16.60 -9.17 3.18
C ILE A 80 16.49 -8.58 4.58
N THR A 81 15.34 -8.72 5.20
CA THR A 81 15.12 -8.35 6.60
C THR A 81 14.75 -9.59 7.39
N SER A 82 15.27 -9.75 8.57
CA SER A 82 14.95 -10.90 9.40
C SER A 82 14.73 -10.52 10.85
N GLU A 83 13.92 -11.34 11.51
CA GLU A 83 13.59 -11.25 12.91
C GLU A 83 13.75 -12.64 13.53
N SER A 84 14.68 -12.77 14.45
CA SER A 84 14.93 -13.99 15.22
C SER A 84 14.33 -13.83 16.61
N TYR A 85 13.24 -14.53 16.86
CA TYR A 85 12.55 -14.61 18.15
C TYR A 85 12.95 -15.86 18.92
N TYR A 86 12.46 -16.00 20.12
CA TYR A 86 12.57 -17.25 20.87
C TYR A 86 11.84 -18.38 20.13
N GLY A 87 12.58 -19.36 19.63
CA GLY A 87 12.05 -20.50 18.92
C GLY A 87 11.50 -20.26 17.51
N LEU A 88 11.68 -19.07 16.93
CA LEU A 88 11.12 -18.71 15.64
C LEU A 88 12.03 -17.79 14.83
N SER A 89 12.31 -18.17 13.60
CA SER A 89 12.94 -17.32 12.58
C SER A 89 11.90 -16.85 11.57
N LYS A 90 11.88 -15.56 11.30
CA LYS A 90 11.12 -14.94 10.23
C LYS A 90 12.06 -14.13 9.35
N ILE A 91 12.03 -14.40 8.04
CA ILE A 91 12.85 -13.70 7.05
C ILE A 91 11.93 -13.17 5.96
N GLN A 92 12.05 -11.90 5.64
CA GLN A 92 11.36 -11.29 4.52
C GLN A 92 12.38 -11.00 3.42
N VAL A 93 12.07 -11.48 2.22
CA VAL A 93 12.88 -11.30 1.02
C VAL A 93 12.14 -10.36 0.08
N GLU A 94 12.76 -9.27 -0.26
CA GLU A 94 12.21 -8.27 -1.18
C GLU A 94 13.02 -8.25 -2.48
N LEU A 95 12.32 -8.41 -3.61
CA LEU A 95 12.93 -8.34 -4.93
C LEU A 95 13.14 -6.89 -5.36
N ASP A 96 14.06 -6.70 -6.30
CA ASP A 96 14.29 -5.42 -6.96
C ASP A 96 12.97 -4.84 -7.49
N PRO A 97 12.62 -3.60 -7.14
CA PRO A 97 11.42 -2.93 -7.63
C PRO A 97 11.30 -2.92 -9.17
N ALA A 98 12.42 -2.95 -9.90
CA ALA A 98 12.45 -3.04 -11.35
C ALA A 98 12.11 -4.43 -11.92
N THR A 99 11.85 -5.44 -11.07
CA THR A 99 11.54 -6.79 -11.52
C THR A 99 10.19 -6.84 -12.24
N PRO A 100 10.14 -7.31 -13.49
CA PRO A 100 8.89 -7.48 -14.22
C PRO A 100 7.96 -8.48 -13.53
N ALA A 101 6.66 -8.23 -13.52
CA ALA A 101 5.66 -9.11 -12.91
C ALA A 101 5.71 -10.54 -13.50
N SER A 102 6.05 -10.68 -14.78
CA SER A 102 6.19 -11.97 -15.46
C SER A 102 7.35 -12.85 -14.96
N GLU A 103 8.39 -12.25 -14.36
CA GLU A 103 9.55 -12.98 -13.80
C GLU A 103 9.32 -13.42 -12.35
N ILE A 104 8.39 -12.82 -11.63
CA ILE A 104 8.19 -13.03 -10.19
C ILE A 104 7.87 -14.49 -9.84
N PRO A 105 6.94 -15.19 -10.52
CA PRO A 105 6.66 -16.59 -10.21
C PRO A 105 7.90 -17.48 -10.31
N GLN A 106 8.75 -17.26 -11.33
CA GLN A 106 9.98 -18.01 -11.51
C GLN A 106 11.00 -17.72 -10.39
N LEU A 107 11.07 -16.47 -9.91
CA LEU A 107 11.94 -16.09 -8.79
C LEU A 107 11.47 -16.71 -7.47
N TRP A 108 10.16 -16.82 -7.25
CA TRP A 108 9.63 -17.55 -6.09
C TRP A 108 9.87 -19.05 -6.16
N ASP A 109 9.86 -19.66 -7.36
CA ASP A 109 10.28 -21.04 -7.53
C ASP A 109 11.80 -21.22 -7.29
N GLU A 110 12.62 -20.23 -7.68
CA GLU A 110 14.03 -20.21 -7.31
C GLU A 110 14.22 -20.12 -5.79
N LEU A 111 13.45 -19.25 -5.12
CA LEU A 111 13.46 -19.13 -3.66
C LEU A 111 13.13 -20.46 -2.97
N ARG A 112 12.06 -21.15 -3.41
CA ARG A 112 11.69 -22.47 -2.86
C ARG A 112 12.81 -23.47 -3.03
N ARG A 113 13.46 -23.53 -4.18
CA ARG A 113 14.63 -24.41 -4.41
C ARG A 113 15.80 -24.07 -3.50
N LYS A 114 16.10 -22.77 -3.29
CA LYS A 114 17.15 -22.33 -2.37
C LYS A 114 16.86 -22.76 -0.93
N VAL A 115 15.62 -22.61 -0.50
CA VAL A 115 15.16 -23.05 0.82
C VAL A 115 15.29 -24.57 0.97
N LEU A 116 14.91 -25.35 -0.02
CA LEU A 116 15.07 -26.81 0.00
C LEU A 116 16.54 -27.22 0.11
N ASN A 117 17.46 -26.49 -0.54
CA ASN A 117 18.89 -26.78 -0.47
C ASN A 117 19.51 -26.51 0.91
N VAL A 118 18.96 -25.56 1.68
CA VAL A 118 19.45 -25.23 3.01
C VAL A 118 18.85 -26.13 4.09
N GLN A 119 17.67 -26.69 3.86
CA GLN A 119 16.94 -27.50 4.85
C GLN A 119 17.78 -28.61 5.52
N PRO A 120 18.60 -29.41 4.80
CA PRO A 120 19.43 -30.45 5.43
C PRO A 120 20.56 -29.93 6.31
N ARG A 121 20.88 -28.62 6.19
CA ARG A 121 21.93 -27.95 6.96
C ARG A 121 21.43 -27.33 8.26
N LEU A 122 20.09 -27.27 8.43
CA LEU A 122 19.48 -26.73 9.62
C LEU A 122 19.58 -27.73 10.78
N PRO A 123 19.55 -27.27 12.04
CA PRO A 123 19.63 -28.14 13.20
C PRO A 123 18.51 -29.20 13.25
N ALA A 124 18.83 -30.36 13.78
CA ALA A 124 17.80 -31.34 14.09
C ALA A 124 16.80 -30.75 15.10
N GLY A 125 15.53 -30.73 14.76
CA GLY A 125 14.47 -30.10 15.58
C GLY A 125 13.99 -28.78 15.04
N ALA A 126 14.67 -28.18 14.07
CA ALA A 126 14.11 -27.07 13.28
C ALA A 126 13.04 -27.63 12.33
N SER A 127 11.92 -26.92 12.24
CA SER A 127 10.84 -27.27 11.29
C SER A 127 11.29 -27.10 9.84
N ALA A 128 10.51 -27.65 8.91
CA ALA A 128 10.64 -27.24 7.51
C ALA A 128 10.40 -25.73 7.39
N VAL A 129 11.19 -25.07 6.51
CA VAL A 129 11.01 -23.65 6.24
C VAL A 129 9.78 -23.47 5.36
N THR A 130 8.79 -22.76 5.86
CA THR A 130 7.59 -22.38 5.10
C THR A 130 7.87 -21.14 4.30
N VAL A 131 7.55 -21.16 3.00
CA VAL A 131 7.66 -20.03 2.08
C VAL A 131 6.27 -19.51 1.79
N ALA A 132 5.97 -18.29 2.22
CA ALA A 132 4.74 -17.58 1.90
C ALA A 132 5.05 -16.44 0.92
N ASP A 133 4.80 -16.68 -0.35
CA ASP A 133 4.93 -15.70 -1.43
C ASP A 133 3.62 -14.95 -1.71
N ASP A 134 2.56 -15.37 -1.06
CA ASP A 134 1.21 -14.81 -1.10
C ASP A 134 0.84 -13.98 0.14
N PHE A 135 1.82 -13.74 1.05
CA PHE A 135 1.55 -12.98 2.27
C PHE A 135 1.12 -11.54 2.00
N GLY A 136 1.33 -11.07 0.79
CA GLY A 136 0.93 -9.77 0.29
C GLY A 136 -0.50 -9.69 -0.24
N ASP A 137 -1.22 -10.80 -0.36
CA ASP A 137 -2.59 -10.81 -0.85
C ASP A 137 -3.48 -9.91 0.02
N VAL A 138 -4.35 -9.15 -0.64
CA VAL A 138 -5.30 -8.24 0.01
C VAL A 138 -6.66 -8.91 0.08
N TYR A 139 -7.16 -9.05 1.29
CA TYR A 139 -8.49 -9.57 1.60
C TYR A 139 -9.46 -8.41 1.78
N GLY A 140 -9.70 -7.67 0.69
CA GLY A 140 -10.40 -6.38 0.72
C GLY A 140 -11.85 -6.43 1.20
N ILE A 141 -12.49 -7.61 1.21
CA ILE A 141 -13.80 -7.77 1.82
C ILE A 141 -13.61 -8.55 3.13
N TYR A 142 -13.80 -7.85 4.26
CA TYR A 142 -13.51 -8.41 5.57
C TYR A 142 -14.74 -8.40 6.46
N TYR A 143 -15.07 -9.59 7.01
CA TYR A 143 -16.20 -9.82 7.92
C TYR A 143 -15.72 -10.30 9.28
N GLY A 144 -16.53 -10.04 10.30
CA GLY A 144 -16.41 -10.64 11.63
C GLY A 144 -17.64 -11.48 11.95
N LEU A 145 -17.46 -12.77 12.12
CA LEU A 145 -18.51 -13.65 12.62
C LEU A 145 -18.44 -13.67 14.15
N SER A 146 -19.37 -13.00 14.82
CA SER A 146 -19.42 -12.85 16.27
C SER A 146 -20.50 -13.72 16.89
N VAL A 147 -20.32 -14.08 18.16
CA VAL A 147 -21.27 -14.89 18.93
C VAL A 147 -21.52 -14.31 20.30
N ASP A 148 -22.77 -14.49 20.77
CA ASP A 148 -23.14 -14.20 22.15
C ASP A 148 -22.60 -15.30 23.11
N GLY A 149 -22.71 -15.05 24.43
CA GLY A 149 -22.39 -16.06 25.43
C GLY A 149 -23.29 -17.29 25.29
N GLY A 150 -22.73 -18.49 25.29
CA GLY A 150 -23.46 -19.75 25.15
C GLY A 150 -23.02 -20.60 23.95
N PHE A 151 -22.32 -20.01 22.98
CA PHE A 151 -21.70 -20.78 21.89
C PHE A 151 -20.28 -21.18 22.23
N THR A 152 -19.90 -22.38 21.78
CA THR A 152 -18.53 -22.89 21.87
C THR A 152 -17.67 -22.34 20.71
N TRP A 153 -16.35 -22.39 20.87
CA TRP A 153 -15.44 -22.04 19.78
C TRP A 153 -15.55 -23.03 18.61
N SER A 154 -15.95 -24.29 18.85
CA SER A 154 -16.15 -25.29 17.80
C SER A 154 -17.32 -24.90 16.91
N GLU A 155 -18.45 -24.54 17.49
CA GLU A 155 -19.63 -24.09 16.73
C GLU A 155 -19.34 -22.83 15.91
N LEU A 156 -18.62 -21.87 16.50
CA LEU A 156 -18.20 -20.66 15.79
C LEU A 156 -17.29 -20.99 14.61
N ARG A 157 -16.31 -21.86 14.82
CA ARG A 157 -15.38 -22.31 13.78
C ARG A 157 -16.10 -23.07 12.66
N ASP A 158 -17.02 -23.98 13.00
CA ASP A 158 -17.76 -24.79 12.02
C ASP A 158 -18.59 -23.88 11.09
N TRP A 159 -19.19 -22.84 11.62
CA TRP A 159 -19.89 -21.84 10.82
C TRP A 159 -18.92 -21.00 9.99
N ALA A 160 -17.79 -20.58 10.54
CA ALA A 160 -16.76 -19.86 9.78
C ALA A 160 -16.23 -20.71 8.60
N GLN A 161 -16.00 -22.00 8.80
CA GLN A 161 -15.57 -22.93 7.74
C GLN A 161 -16.66 -23.16 6.69
N ARG A 162 -17.93 -23.26 7.08
CA ARG A 162 -19.06 -23.32 6.13
C ARG A 162 -19.13 -22.07 5.25
N LEU A 163 -19.01 -20.89 5.89
CA LEU A 163 -18.99 -19.63 5.15
C LEU A 163 -17.78 -19.55 4.21
N LYS A 164 -16.58 -19.95 4.68
CA LYS A 164 -15.37 -20.02 3.86
C LYS A 164 -15.57 -20.91 2.64
N THR A 165 -16.08 -22.13 2.84
CA THR A 165 -16.31 -23.10 1.75
C THR A 165 -17.31 -22.56 0.73
N ALA A 166 -18.37 -21.90 1.17
CA ALA A 166 -19.34 -21.28 0.27
C ALA A 166 -18.76 -20.08 -0.48
N LEU A 167 -17.99 -19.23 0.19
CA LEU A 167 -17.38 -18.03 -0.41
C LEU A 167 -16.36 -18.35 -1.49
N VAL A 168 -15.58 -19.42 -1.35
CA VAL A 168 -14.61 -19.85 -2.38
C VAL A 168 -15.29 -20.27 -3.69
N THR A 169 -16.58 -20.62 -3.67
CA THR A 169 -17.32 -21.02 -4.89
C THR A 169 -17.87 -19.83 -5.69
N VAL A 170 -17.75 -18.62 -5.18
CA VAL A 170 -18.19 -17.41 -5.89
C VAL A 170 -17.18 -17.04 -6.97
N ASP A 171 -17.68 -16.77 -8.17
CA ASP A 171 -16.85 -16.36 -9.31
C ASP A 171 -16.06 -15.08 -9.02
N GLY A 172 -14.76 -15.11 -9.29
CA GLY A 172 -13.85 -14.00 -9.01
C GLY A 172 -13.33 -13.93 -7.57
N VAL A 173 -13.63 -14.89 -6.70
CA VAL A 173 -12.99 -15.06 -5.40
C VAL A 173 -11.73 -15.90 -5.55
N GLN A 174 -10.59 -15.35 -5.16
CA GLN A 174 -9.29 -16.03 -5.22
C GLN A 174 -9.06 -16.90 -3.98
N LYS A 175 -9.19 -16.30 -2.80
CA LYS A 175 -8.91 -16.93 -1.50
C LYS A 175 -9.84 -16.44 -0.41
N VAL A 176 -10.04 -17.30 0.59
CA VAL A 176 -10.72 -16.92 1.84
C VAL A 176 -9.86 -17.35 3.02
N ALA A 177 -9.51 -16.40 3.88
CA ALA A 177 -8.71 -16.61 5.08
C ALA A 177 -9.56 -16.43 6.34
N LEU A 178 -9.33 -17.28 7.34
CA LEU A 178 -9.93 -17.14 8.67
C LEU A 178 -8.89 -16.61 9.65
N TYR A 179 -9.35 -15.86 10.68
CA TYR A 179 -8.51 -15.29 11.72
C TYR A 179 -9.18 -15.38 13.09
N GLY A 180 -8.37 -15.68 14.12
CA GLY A 180 -8.86 -15.74 15.51
C GLY A 180 -9.55 -17.07 15.86
N GLU A 181 -9.49 -18.07 14.97
CA GLU A 181 -9.89 -19.43 15.29
C GLU A 181 -9.06 -19.97 16.44
N GLN A 182 -9.72 -20.64 17.38
CA GLN A 182 -9.04 -21.33 18.46
C GLN A 182 -8.71 -22.78 18.04
N THR A 183 -7.45 -23.17 18.19
CA THR A 183 -7.01 -24.53 17.86
C THR A 183 -7.59 -25.53 18.86
N PRO A 184 -8.46 -26.46 18.44
CA PRO A 184 -8.97 -27.49 19.33
C PRO A 184 -7.86 -28.47 19.68
N VAL A 185 -7.83 -28.94 20.92
CA VAL A 185 -6.86 -29.89 21.43
C VAL A 185 -7.56 -30.91 22.31
N VAL A 186 -6.95 -32.08 22.49
CA VAL A 186 -7.32 -33.06 23.50
C VAL A 186 -6.30 -32.93 24.64
N ASN A 187 -6.76 -32.50 25.80
CA ASN A 187 -5.92 -32.39 26.98
C ASN A 187 -5.96 -33.66 27.80
N VAL A 188 -4.80 -34.17 28.16
CA VAL A 188 -4.60 -35.27 29.08
C VAL A 188 -3.95 -34.68 30.33
N TYR A 189 -4.76 -34.40 31.34
CA TYR A 189 -4.27 -33.85 32.61
C TYR A 189 -3.84 -34.96 33.56
N VAL A 190 -2.61 -34.89 34.03
CA VAL A 190 -2.02 -35.83 34.96
C VAL A 190 -1.46 -35.14 36.20
N SER A 191 -1.56 -35.72 37.35
CA SER A 191 -0.79 -35.26 38.51
C SER A 191 0.55 -35.99 38.57
N MET A 192 1.65 -35.23 38.60
CA MET A 192 2.98 -35.81 38.73
C MET A 192 3.12 -36.65 40.00
N ALA A 193 2.41 -36.31 41.11
CA ALA A 193 2.36 -37.10 42.31
C ALA A 193 1.60 -38.46 42.09
N THR A 194 0.49 -38.46 41.35
CA THR A 194 -0.24 -39.65 40.98
C THR A 194 0.62 -40.56 40.12
N LEU A 195 1.30 -40.03 39.10
CA LEU A 195 2.23 -40.79 38.28
C LEU A 195 3.34 -41.45 39.12
N ALA A 196 3.90 -40.72 40.10
CA ALA A 196 4.90 -41.23 40.99
C ALA A 196 4.39 -42.38 41.87
N ASN A 197 3.16 -42.25 42.41
CA ASN A 197 2.53 -43.28 43.24
C ASN A 197 2.24 -44.58 42.46
N PHE A 198 1.87 -44.47 41.19
CA PHE A 198 1.62 -45.60 40.30
C PHE A 198 2.88 -46.12 39.60
N ALA A 199 4.02 -45.50 39.82
CA ALA A 199 5.31 -45.81 39.19
C ALA A 199 5.20 -45.78 37.63
N ILE A 200 4.42 -44.83 37.08
CA ILE A 200 4.27 -44.59 35.66
C ILE A 200 5.06 -43.35 35.28
N ARG A 201 5.91 -43.48 34.30
CA ARG A 201 6.71 -42.34 33.79
C ARG A 201 5.92 -41.62 32.69
N PRO A 202 6.06 -40.27 32.58
CA PRO A 202 5.51 -39.52 31.46
C PRO A 202 5.92 -40.10 30.10
N GLU A 203 7.17 -40.56 29.98
CA GLU A 203 7.67 -41.19 28.76
C GLU A 203 6.92 -42.46 28.37
N THR A 204 6.38 -43.22 29.34
CA THR A 204 5.54 -44.39 29.07
C THR A 204 4.23 -43.96 28.40
N ILE A 205 3.60 -42.90 28.88
CA ILE A 205 2.39 -42.32 28.26
C ILE A 205 2.68 -41.87 26.83
N VAL A 206 3.78 -41.10 26.65
CA VAL A 206 4.22 -40.62 25.33
C VAL A 206 4.44 -41.76 24.35
N ALA A 207 5.20 -42.79 24.77
CA ALA A 207 5.54 -43.96 23.94
C ALA A 207 4.31 -44.80 23.60
N THR A 208 3.45 -45.08 24.58
CA THR A 208 2.24 -45.91 24.38
C THR A 208 1.27 -45.22 23.42
N ILE A 209 0.94 -43.93 23.64
CA ILE A 209 0.01 -43.21 22.75
C ILE A 209 0.60 -43.09 21.34
N GLY A 210 1.88 -42.76 21.23
CA GLY A 210 2.54 -42.65 19.93
C GLY A 210 2.61 -43.97 19.15
N GLN A 211 2.70 -45.12 19.82
CA GLN A 211 2.72 -46.43 19.19
C GLN A 211 1.30 -46.93 18.84
N GLN A 212 0.33 -46.63 19.67
CA GLN A 212 -1.05 -47.13 19.49
C GLN A 212 -1.89 -46.24 18.57
N ASN A 213 -1.50 -45.00 18.40
CA ASN A 213 -2.19 -44.00 17.55
C ASN A 213 -1.43 -43.79 16.23
N SER A 214 -1.23 -44.86 15.49
CA SER A 214 -0.50 -44.79 14.22
C SER A 214 -1.16 -45.71 13.18
N ILE A 215 -1.18 -45.24 11.94
CA ILE A 215 -1.60 -46.02 10.79
C ILE A 215 -0.36 -46.77 10.28
N VAL A 216 -0.41 -48.09 10.32
CA VAL A 216 0.72 -48.94 9.91
C VAL A 216 0.27 -49.82 8.74
N ASP A 217 1.12 -49.92 7.73
CA ASP A 217 0.88 -50.86 6.63
C ASP A 217 1.03 -52.29 7.13
N SER A 218 -0.06 -53.06 7.10
CA SER A 218 -0.12 -54.47 7.54
C SER A 218 0.00 -55.42 6.34
N GLY A 219 0.20 -54.93 5.15
CA GLY A 219 0.47 -55.70 3.94
C GLY A 219 -0.76 -56.30 3.26
N GLU A 220 -0.53 -57.25 2.33
CA GLU A 220 -1.52 -57.84 1.47
C GLU A 220 -1.40 -59.37 1.46
N LYS A 221 -2.52 -60.07 1.36
CA LYS A 221 -2.57 -61.53 1.25
C LYS A 221 -3.30 -61.93 -0.04
N GLN A 222 -2.63 -62.77 -0.84
CA GLN A 222 -3.29 -63.42 -1.97
C GLN A 222 -4.11 -64.62 -1.46
N ALA A 223 -5.38 -64.72 -1.82
CA ALA A 223 -6.30 -65.78 -1.52
C ALA A 223 -7.04 -66.18 -2.81
N GLY A 224 -6.54 -67.17 -3.51
CA GLY A 224 -7.09 -67.60 -4.79
C GLY A 224 -6.91 -66.53 -5.85
N LYS A 225 -8.01 -65.97 -6.36
CA LYS A 225 -8.00 -64.85 -7.35
C LYS A 225 -8.07 -63.45 -6.71
N LEU A 226 -8.21 -63.38 -5.39
CA LEU A 226 -8.37 -62.10 -4.67
C LEU A 226 -7.06 -61.69 -4.00
N GLN A 227 -6.77 -60.42 -4.07
CA GLN A 227 -5.74 -59.75 -3.27
C GLN A 227 -6.46 -59.04 -2.13
N ILE A 228 -6.24 -59.51 -0.94
CA ILE A 228 -6.90 -59.01 0.28
C ILE A 228 -5.94 -58.07 0.97
N GLN A 229 -6.33 -56.82 1.11
CA GLN A 229 -5.64 -55.83 1.92
C GLN A 229 -5.88 -56.13 3.39
N ILE A 230 -4.82 -56.21 4.17
CA ILE A 230 -4.88 -56.34 5.63
C ILE A 230 -4.82 -54.96 6.22
N LEU A 231 -5.87 -54.53 6.88
CA LEU A 231 -5.96 -53.23 7.50
C LEU A 231 -5.95 -53.40 9.03
N GLU A 232 -5.13 -52.62 9.68
CA GLU A 232 -5.15 -52.46 11.13
C GLU A 232 -5.81 -51.12 11.46
N ASP A 233 -6.71 -51.11 12.44
CA ASP A 233 -7.42 -49.93 12.87
C ASP A 233 -6.68 -49.28 14.06
N GLY A 234 -5.57 -48.61 13.78
CA GLY A 234 -4.62 -48.15 14.76
C GLY A 234 -4.79 -46.71 15.25
N THR A 235 -5.99 -46.08 15.12
CA THR A 235 -6.22 -44.73 15.58
C THR A 235 -7.39 -44.63 16.56
N TYR A 236 -7.27 -43.76 17.58
CA TYR A 236 -8.37 -43.49 18.50
C TYR A 236 -9.50 -42.79 17.78
N LYS A 237 -10.71 -43.33 17.86
CA LYS A 237 -11.93 -42.78 17.24
C LYS A 237 -12.78 -41.99 18.22
N THR A 238 -12.70 -42.34 19.49
CA THR A 238 -13.40 -41.64 20.57
C THR A 238 -12.45 -41.26 21.69
N LEU A 239 -12.85 -40.33 22.54
CA LEU A 239 -12.08 -40.00 23.74
C LEU A 239 -12.06 -41.15 24.75
N ASP A 240 -13.08 -41.98 24.71
CA ASP A 240 -13.15 -43.17 25.55
C ASP A 240 -12.09 -44.20 25.13
N ASP A 241 -11.81 -44.39 23.82
CA ASP A 241 -10.71 -45.24 23.36
C ASP A 241 -9.36 -44.77 23.89
N LEU A 242 -9.14 -43.45 23.93
CA LEU A 242 -7.93 -42.86 24.52
C LEU A 242 -7.90 -43.04 26.03
N SER A 243 -9.03 -42.88 26.72
CA SER A 243 -9.14 -43.06 28.17
C SER A 243 -8.94 -44.52 28.61
N ASP A 244 -9.42 -45.46 27.81
CA ASP A 244 -9.30 -46.90 28.03
C ASP A 244 -7.90 -47.47 27.69
N GLN A 245 -7.02 -46.63 27.13
CA GLN A 245 -5.65 -47.05 26.82
C GLN A 245 -4.92 -47.57 28.04
N LEU A 246 -4.44 -48.84 27.95
CA LEU A 246 -3.69 -49.47 29.02
C LEU A 246 -2.23 -48.96 29.05
N LEU A 247 -1.81 -48.61 30.23
CA LEU A 247 -0.44 -48.19 30.54
C LEU A 247 0.20 -49.25 31.46
N ILE A 248 1.44 -49.63 31.18
CA ILE A 248 2.20 -50.57 32.03
C ILE A 248 3.14 -49.79 32.91
N SER A 249 2.97 -49.92 34.21
CA SER A 249 3.88 -49.30 35.19
C SER A 249 5.25 -49.99 35.20
N SER A 250 6.27 -49.31 35.78
CA SER A 250 7.58 -49.92 35.94
C SER A 250 7.59 -51.15 36.89
N SER A 251 6.49 -51.36 37.63
CA SER A 251 6.26 -52.52 38.47
C SER A 251 5.53 -53.69 37.75
N GLY A 252 5.19 -53.52 36.47
CA GLY A 252 4.47 -54.51 35.66
C GLY A 252 2.93 -54.47 35.82
N LYS A 253 2.38 -53.61 36.65
CA LYS A 253 0.94 -53.43 36.80
C LYS A 253 0.36 -52.65 35.66
N GLN A 254 -0.87 -52.97 35.25
CA GLN A 254 -1.58 -52.26 34.18
C GLN A 254 -2.64 -51.36 34.78
N TYR A 255 -2.75 -50.15 34.23
CA TYR A 255 -3.72 -49.13 34.59
C TYR A 255 -4.33 -48.52 33.33
N ARG A 256 -5.58 -48.15 33.35
CA ARG A 256 -6.17 -47.38 32.27
C ARG A 256 -5.70 -45.93 32.38
N LEU A 257 -5.53 -45.24 31.25
CA LEU A 257 -5.17 -43.85 31.26
C LEU A 257 -6.22 -43.03 32.02
N GLY A 258 -7.51 -43.28 31.83
CA GLY A 258 -8.61 -42.58 32.52
C GLY A 258 -8.65 -42.77 34.03
N ASP A 259 -7.96 -43.85 34.61
CA ASP A 259 -7.86 -44.03 36.05
C ASP A 259 -6.82 -43.10 36.70
N ILE A 260 -5.86 -42.58 35.92
CA ILE A 260 -4.74 -41.77 36.40
C ILE A 260 -4.68 -40.39 35.76
N ALA A 261 -5.48 -40.15 34.74
CA ALA A 261 -5.51 -38.91 33.98
C ALA A 261 -6.95 -38.50 33.64
N ARG A 262 -7.21 -37.20 33.57
CA ARG A 262 -8.46 -36.64 33.06
C ARG A 262 -8.28 -36.28 31.58
N VAL A 263 -9.05 -36.92 30.72
CA VAL A 263 -9.04 -36.71 29.27
C VAL A 263 -10.23 -35.82 28.88
N GLU A 264 -9.97 -34.68 28.31
CA GLU A 264 -11.04 -33.76 27.92
C GLU A 264 -10.70 -32.93 26.63
N ARG A 265 -11.72 -32.55 25.88
CA ARG A 265 -11.57 -31.60 24.80
C ARG A 265 -11.38 -30.21 25.36
N GLY A 266 -10.58 -29.45 24.71
CA GLY A 266 -10.32 -28.05 25.03
C GLY A 266 -9.76 -27.31 23.85
N TYR A 267 -9.16 -26.18 24.16
CA TYR A 267 -8.46 -25.35 23.18
C TYR A 267 -7.02 -25.11 23.65
N ALA A 268 -6.14 -24.78 22.69
CA ALA A 268 -4.77 -24.45 22.99
C ALA A 268 -4.71 -23.21 23.92
N GLU A 269 -4.06 -23.33 25.06
CA GLU A 269 -3.84 -22.25 26.05
C GLU A 269 -2.33 -22.08 26.29
N PRO A 270 -1.82 -20.84 26.24
CA PRO A 270 -2.51 -19.60 25.82
C PRO A 270 -2.85 -19.61 24.33
N PRO A 271 -3.93 -18.90 23.91
CA PRO A 271 -4.30 -18.78 22.51
C PRO A 271 -3.21 -18.02 21.74
N GLN A 272 -3.01 -18.38 20.45
CA GLN A 272 -2.04 -17.67 19.62
C GLN A 272 -2.61 -16.37 19.05
N THR A 273 -3.86 -16.40 18.61
CA THR A 273 -4.60 -15.26 18.10
C THR A 273 -6.01 -15.25 18.65
N MET A 274 -6.58 -14.06 18.79
CA MET A 274 -7.95 -13.86 19.23
C MET A 274 -8.58 -12.71 18.45
N MET A 275 -9.90 -12.77 18.31
CA MET A 275 -10.65 -11.67 17.71
C MET A 275 -11.94 -11.40 18.48
N ARG A 276 -12.33 -10.13 18.54
CA ARG A 276 -13.60 -9.67 19.09
C ARG A 276 -14.18 -8.59 18.20
N VAL A 277 -15.50 -8.53 18.17
CA VAL A 277 -16.27 -7.48 17.47
C VAL A 277 -17.34 -6.99 18.44
N ASP A 278 -17.36 -5.69 18.70
CA ASP A 278 -18.31 -5.03 19.59
C ASP A 278 -18.47 -5.72 20.96
N GLY A 279 -17.35 -6.13 21.55
CA GLY A 279 -17.29 -6.79 22.85
C GLY A 279 -17.57 -8.30 22.82
N ARG A 280 -17.93 -8.89 21.68
CA ARG A 280 -18.26 -10.30 21.51
C ARG A 280 -17.08 -11.09 20.93
N ARG A 281 -16.95 -12.36 21.29
CA ARG A 281 -15.98 -13.27 20.66
C ARG A 281 -16.31 -13.43 19.19
N ALA A 282 -15.31 -13.40 18.33
CA ALA A 282 -15.50 -13.42 16.88
C ALA A 282 -14.39 -14.22 16.16
N VAL A 283 -14.69 -14.60 14.92
CA VAL A 283 -13.74 -15.11 13.93
C VAL A 283 -13.79 -14.18 12.72
N GLY A 284 -12.64 -13.70 12.27
CA GLY A 284 -12.51 -12.89 11.07
C GLY A 284 -12.54 -13.74 9.80
N ILE A 285 -13.24 -13.27 8.78
CA ILE A 285 -13.33 -13.90 7.47
C ILE A 285 -12.90 -12.88 6.42
N GLY A 286 -11.70 -13.04 5.90
CA GLY A 286 -11.16 -12.21 4.83
C GLY A 286 -11.38 -12.86 3.47
N VAL A 287 -11.86 -12.11 2.48
CA VAL A 287 -12.06 -12.56 1.10
C VAL A 287 -11.16 -11.76 0.17
N SER A 288 -10.30 -12.44 -0.56
CA SER A 288 -9.46 -11.88 -1.62
C SER A 288 -10.07 -12.17 -2.97
N THR A 289 -10.05 -11.18 -3.87
CA THR A 289 -10.58 -11.30 -5.24
C THR A 289 -9.45 -11.47 -6.25
N GLU A 290 -9.72 -12.14 -7.36
CA GLU A 290 -8.78 -12.31 -8.46
C GLU A 290 -8.34 -10.98 -9.07
N GLU A 291 -7.17 -10.97 -9.71
CA GLU A 291 -6.71 -9.81 -10.46
C GLU A 291 -7.62 -9.53 -11.67
N GLY A 292 -7.85 -8.24 -11.93
CA GLY A 292 -8.66 -7.81 -13.09
C GLY A 292 -10.18 -7.98 -12.98
N VAL A 293 -10.67 -8.57 -11.88
CA VAL A 293 -12.13 -8.76 -11.64
C VAL A 293 -12.80 -7.45 -11.19
N ASP A 294 -14.06 -7.30 -11.52
CA ASP A 294 -14.93 -6.24 -10.99
C ASP A 294 -15.35 -6.57 -9.54
N VAL A 295 -14.62 -6.02 -8.58
CA VAL A 295 -14.87 -6.21 -7.14
C VAL A 295 -16.28 -5.77 -6.73
N VAL A 296 -16.88 -4.82 -7.44
CA VAL A 296 -18.25 -4.36 -7.16
C VAL A 296 -19.26 -5.44 -7.50
N LYS A 297 -19.05 -6.13 -8.64
CA LYS A 297 -19.93 -7.24 -9.08
C LYS A 297 -19.75 -8.46 -8.19
N THR A 298 -18.52 -8.93 -8.05
CA THR A 298 -18.20 -10.09 -7.18
C THR A 298 -18.67 -9.86 -5.74
N GLY A 299 -18.48 -8.65 -5.22
CA GLY A 299 -18.96 -8.29 -3.89
C GLY A 299 -20.48 -8.32 -3.75
N ALA A 300 -21.23 -7.97 -4.78
CA ALA A 300 -22.68 -8.09 -4.78
C ALA A 300 -23.15 -9.56 -4.76
N GLU A 301 -22.44 -10.44 -5.49
CA GLU A 301 -22.69 -11.88 -5.46
C GLU A 301 -22.37 -12.48 -4.09
N ILE A 302 -21.23 -12.08 -3.48
CA ILE A 302 -20.87 -12.44 -2.10
C ILE A 302 -21.96 -12.01 -1.10
N GLU A 303 -22.42 -10.75 -1.17
CA GLU A 303 -23.47 -10.23 -0.28
C GLU A 303 -24.78 -11.02 -0.43
N SER A 304 -25.15 -11.37 -1.66
CA SER A 304 -26.35 -12.18 -1.96
C SER A 304 -26.23 -13.59 -1.37
N LEU A 305 -25.09 -14.25 -1.54
CA LEU A 305 -24.81 -15.56 -0.96
C LEU A 305 -24.86 -15.50 0.57
N LEU A 306 -24.14 -14.55 1.18
CA LEU A 306 -24.11 -14.37 2.63
C LEU A 306 -25.49 -14.07 3.22
N ALA A 307 -26.30 -13.26 2.54
CA ALA A 307 -27.68 -12.99 2.96
C ALA A 307 -28.55 -14.27 2.98
N SER A 308 -28.27 -15.26 2.14
CA SER A 308 -28.95 -16.55 2.16
C SER A 308 -28.48 -17.45 3.31
N LEU A 309 -27.18 -17.45 3.59
CA LEU A 309 -26.57 -18.26 4.65
C LEU A 309 -26.85 -17.70 6.03
N THR A 310 -26.81 -16.37 6.20
CA THR A 310 -27.10 -15.70 7.47
C THR A 310 -28.51 -16.02 7.99
N ARG A 311 -29.48 -16.24 7.09
CA ARG A 311 -30.84 -16.68 7.50
C ARG A 311 -30.89 -18.09 8.10
N GLN A 312 -29.85 -18.89 7.88
CA GLN A 312 -29.73 -20.24 8.40
C GLN A 312 -28.88 -20.29 9.67
N MET A 313 -28.24 -19.18 10.04
CA MET A 313 -27.40 -19.11 11.23
C MET A 313 -28.26 -19.18 12.50
N PRO A 314 -27.75 -19.78 13.58
CA PRO A 314 -28.39 -19.78 14.87
C PRO A 314 -28.58 -18.35 15.41
N LEU A 315 -29.67 -18.12 16.16
CA LEU A 315 -29.87 -16.86 16.89
C LEU A 315 -28.72 -16.65 17.89
N GLY A 316 -28.14 -15.47 17.90
CA GLY A 316 -26.98 -15.13 18.72
C GLY A 316 -25.65 -15.24 17.99
N MET A 317 -25.65 -15.68 16.72
CA MET A 317 -24.53 -15.50 15.78
C MET A 317 -24.81 -14.32 14.84
N GLU A 318 -23.84 -13.43 14.67
CA GLU A 318 -23.96 -12.24 13.83
C GLU A 318 -22.75 -12.09 12.90
N LEU A 319 -23.03 -11.84 11.63
CA LEU A 319 -22.00 -11.55 10.62
C LEU A 319 -21.94 -10.04 10.39
N THR A 320 -20.91 -9.42 10.90
CA THR A 320 -20.67 -7.96 10.79
C THR A 320 -19.68 -7.68 9.66
N VAL A 321 -19.98 -6.67 8.84
CA VAL A 321 -19.06 -6.17 7.82
C VAL A 321 -18.05 -5.25 8.50
N LEU A 322 -16.75 -5.56 8.41
CA LEU A 322 -15.68 -4.78 9.03
C LEU A 322 -14.97 -3.88 8.01
N TYR A 323 -14.74 -4.38 6.80
CA TYR A 323 -14.18 -3.58 5.72
C TYR A 323 -14.78 -4.02 4.37
N PRO A 324 -15.63 -3.20 3.76
CA PRO A 324 -16.34 -3.55 2.51
C PRO A 324 -15.69 -2.91 1.28
N GLU A 325 -14.58 -3.43 0.77
CA GLU A 325 -13.92 -2.88 -0.43
C GLU A 325 -14.89 -2.73 -1.61
N ASN A 326 -15.82 -3.68 -1.79
CA ASN A 326 -16.81 -3.63 -2.86
C ASN A 326 -17.74 -2.42 -2.78
N ARG A 327 -18.13 -2.01 -1.57
CA ARG A 327 -18.96 -0.81 -1.34
C ARG A 327 -18.13 0.45 -1.48
N ILE A 328 -16.91 0.44 -0.93
CA ILE A 328 -15.96 1.57 -1.01
C ILE A 328 -15.58 1.81 -2.47
N ALA A 329 -15.26 0.75 -3.24
CA ALA A 329 -14.95 0.85 -4.66
C ALA A 329 -16.15 1.38 -5.47
N ARG A 330 -17.37 0.92 -5.15
CA ARG A 330 -18.60 1.43 -5.78
C ARG A 330 -18.78 2.92 -5.53
N GLU A 331 -18.64 3.36 -4.28
CA GLU A 331 -18.80 4.75 -3.89
C GLU A 331 -17.71 5.64 -4.51
N ALA A 332 -16.44 5.20 -4.45
CA ALA A 332 -15.32 5.89 -5.06
C ALA A 332 -15.53 6.07 -6.57
N ASN A 333 -15.80 4.97 -7.30
CA ASN A 333 -16.04 5.02 -8.74
C ASN A 333 -17.25 5.91 -9.08
N SER A 334 -18.35 5.83 -8.33
CA SER A 334 -19.54 6.67 -8.54
C SER A 334 -19.21 8.16 -8.35
N THR A 335 -18.49 8.50 -7.29
CA THR A 335 -18.06 9.88 -7.00
C THR A 335 -17.15 10.41 -8.09
N PHE A 336 -16.17 9.62 -8.55
CA PHE A 336 -15.28 10.03 -9.63
C PHE A 336 -15.99 10.17 -10.98
N ILE A 337 -16.94 9.30 -11.30
CA ILE A 337 -17.78 9.43 -12.51
C ILE A 337 -18.60 10.71 -12.45
N LEU A 338 -19.17 11.04 -11.29
CA LEU A 338 -19.88 12.29 -11.12
C LEU A 338 -18.94 13.50 -11.31
N ASN A 339 -17.78 13.49 -10.67
CA ASN A 339 -16.76 14.53 -10.81
C ASN A 339 -16.31 14.67 -12.28
N LEU A 340 -16.15 13.55 -13.01
CA LEU A 340 -15.84 13.56 -14.44
C LEU A 340 -16.97 14.21 -15.25
N ALA A 341 -18.21 13.85 -14.99
CA ALA A 341 -19.37 14.41 -15.68
C ALA A 341 -19.53 15.92 -15.38
N GLU A 342 -19.36 16.34 -14.14
CA GLU A 342 -19.35 17.75 -13.76
C GLU A 342 -18.24 18.52 -14.46
N SER A 343 -17.03 17.98 -14.48
CA SER A 343 -15.90 18.57 -15.16
C SER A 343 -16.13 18.70 -16.67
N VAL A 344 -16.66 17.67 -17.32
CA VAL A 344 -17.06 17.72 -18.75
C VAL A 344 -18.09 18.83 -18.98
N ALA A 345 -19.12 18.92 -18.13
CA ALA A 345 -20.14 19.94 -18.24
C ALA A 345 -19.57 21.36 -18.07
N ILE A 346 -18.69 21.58 -17.10
CA ILE A 346 -18.02 22.86 -16.85
C ILE A 346 -17.19 23.27 -18.06
N VAL A 347 -16.38 22.36 -18.60
CA VAL A 347 -15.53 22.61 -19.78
C VAL A 347 -16.36 22.97 -20.99
N ILE A 348 -17.41 22.22 -21.29
CA ILE A 348 -18.33 22.51 -22.41
C ILE A 348 -19.00 23.86 -22.24
N LEU A 349 -19.47 24.17 -21.03
CA LEU A 349 -20.12 25.45 -20.71
C LEU A 349 -19.18 26.63 -20.97
N ILE A 350 -17.92 26.54 -20.51
CA ILE A 350 -16.91 27.61 -20.69
C ILE A 350 -16.66 27.83 -22.19
N ILE A 351 -16.46 26.74 -22.96
CA ILE A 351 -16.23 26.85 -24.39
C ILE A 351 -17.44 27.45 -25.09
N MET A 352 -18.67 27.08 -24.70
CA MET A 352 -19.90 27.66 -25.23
C MET A 352 -19.98 29.15 -24.96
N LEU A 353 -19.58 29.60 -23.77
CA LEU A 353 -19.62 31.03 -23.39
C LEU A 353 -18.59 31.87 -24.17
N VAL A 354 -17.39 31.32 -24.41
CA VAL A 354 -16.29 32.08 -25.05
C VAL A 354 -16.30 31.97 -26.57
N MET A 355 -16.46 30.76 -27.13
CA MET A 355 -16.43 30.51 -28.59
C MET A 355 -17.81 30.38 -29.23
N GLY A 356 -18.87 30.43 -28.43
CA GLY A 356 -20.25 30.27 -28.86
C GLY A 356 -20.75 28.84 -28.91
N PHE A 357 -22.07 28.68 -28.89
CA PHE A 357 -22.77 27.39 -28.70
C PHE A 357 -22.33 26.31 -29.73
N ARG A 358 -22.15 26.64 -30.98
CA ARG A 358 -21.80 25.69 -32.05
C ARG A 358 -20.38 25.15 -31.89
N ALA A 359 -19.45 26.00 -31.56
CA ALA A 359 -18.08 25.60 -31.30
C ALA A 359 -18.00 24.76 -30.00
N GLY A 360 -18.75 25.15 -28.98
CA GLY A 360 -18.84 24.40 -27.72
C GLY A 360 -19.34 22.97 -27.90
N VAL A 361 -20.41 22.78 -28.68
CA VAL A 361 -20.92 21.43 -28.97
C VAL A 361 -19.93 20.62 -29.81
N LEU A 362 -19.26 21.25 -30.77
CA LEU A 362 -18.27 20.60 -31.63
C LEU A 362 -17.10 20.08 -30.78
N ILE A 363 -16.51 20.93 -29.96
CA ILE A 363 -15.37 20.61 -29.11
C ILE A 363 -15.78 19.63 -27.98
N GLY A 364 -16.98 19.83 -27.40
CA GLY A 364 -17.53 18.92 -26.39
C GLY A 364 -17.76 17.50 -26.92
N SER A 365 -18.20 17.36 -28.17
CA SER A 365 -18.32 16.05 -28.79
C SER A 365 -16.97 15.36 -28.99
N SER A 366 -15.91 16.11 -29.33
CA SER A 366 -14.54 15.56 -29.39
C SER A 366 -14.07 14.99 -28.06
N LEU A 367 -14.39 15.69 -26.97
CA LEU A 367 -14.10 15.23 -25.62
C LEU A 367 -14.77 13.89 -25.29
N LEU A 368 -16.07 13.76 -25.59
CA LEU A 368 -16.82 12.53 -25.35
C LEU A 368 -16.28 11.35 -26.16
N PHE A 369 -15.95 11.56 -27.45
CA PHE A 369 -15.33 10.52 -28.28
C PHE A 369 -13.93 10.14 -27.78
N SER A 370 -13.15 11.09 -27.26
CA SER A 370 -11.85 10.81 -26.67
C SER A 370 -11.97 9.94 -25.42
N ILE A 371 -12.90 10.26 -24.51
CA ILE A 371 -13.16 9.47 -23.31
C ILE A 371 -13.61 8.05 -23.68
N GLY A 372 -14.62 7.93 -24.56
CA GLY A 372 -15.13 6.63 -25.00
C GLY A 372 -14.06 5.78 -25.69
N GLY A 373 -13.26 6.38 -26.57
CA GLY A 373 -12.17 5.66 -27.24
C GLY A 373 -11.05 5.26 -26.29
N THR A 374 -10.77 6.06 -25.26
CA THR A 374 -9.78 5.70 -24.23
C THR A 374 -10.26 4.49 -23.41
N LEU A 375 -11.53 4.45 -23.00
CA LEU A 375 -12.11 3.29 -22.31
C LEU A 375 -12.02 2.02 -23.17
N LEU A 376 -12.30 2.13 -24.48
CA LEU A 376 -12.14 1.02 -25.42
C LEU A 376 -10.67 0.53 -25.46
N LEU A 377 -9.71 1.46 -25.57
CA LEU A 377 -8.29 1.11 -25.65
C LEU A 377 -7.77 0.51 -24.33
N MET A 378 -8.24 0.98 -23.17
CA MET A 378 -7.92 0.40 -21.86
C MET A 378 -8.35 -1.07 -21.78
N GLN A 379 -9.53 -1.42 -22.33
CA GLN A 379 -10.00 -2.81 -22.39
C GLN A 379 -9.02 -3.72 -23.16
N PHE A 380 -8.43 -3.24 -24.24
CA PHE A 380 -7.44 -4.01 -25.00
C PHE A 380 -6.09 -4.13 -24.29
N LEU A 381 -5.75 -3.17 -23.42
CA LEU A 381 -4.50 -3.19 -22.65
C LEU A 381 -4.64 -3.93 -21.32
N GLY A 382 -5.83 -4.35 -20.93
CA GLY A 382 -6.08 -5.00 -19.65
C GLY A 382 -6.04 -4.05 -18.42
N GLU A 383 -6.15 -2.74 -18.66
CA GLU A 383 -6.16 -1.73 -17.59
C GLU A 383 -7.55 -1.58 -17.00
N GLY A 384 -7.68 -1.59 -15.66
CA GLY A 384 -8.94 -1.46 -14.95
C GLY A 384 -9.34 -0.03 -14.63
N LEU A 385 -10.60 0.16 -14.22
CA LEU A 385 -11.10 1.40 -13.64
C LEU A 385 -10.80 1.41 -12.14
N ASN A 386 -9.99 2.36 -11.72
CA ASN A 386 -9.65 2.60 -10.34
C ASN A 386 -9.52 4.10 -10.08
N ARG A 387 -9.36 4.49 -8.84
CA ARG A 387 -9.22 5.90 -8.44
C ARG A 387 -8.16 6.65 -9.24
N THR A 388 -7.02 6.01 -9.52
CA THR A 388 -5.89 6.61 -10.23
C THR A 388 -6.17 6.79 -11.72
N SER A 389 -6.75 5.77 -12.39
CA SER A 389 -7.13 5.87 -13.81
C SER A 389 -8.21 6.93 -14.03
N LEU A 390 -9.18 7.04 -13.13
CA LEU A 390 -10.25 8.05 -13.19
C LEU A 390 -9.71 9.46 -12.96
N ALA A 391 -8.76 9.64 -12.02
CA ALA A 391 -8.05 10.91 -11.87
C ALA A 391 -7.27 11.29 -13.14
N GLY A 392 -6.66 10.29 -13.81
CA GLY A 392 -6.02 10.47 -15.11
C GLY A 392 -6.97 11.03 -16.18
N PHE A 393 -8.23 10.58 -16.22
CA PHE A 393 -9.25 11.15 -17.13
C PHE A 393 -9.53 12.61 -16.80
N ILE A 394 -9.69 12.98 -15.52
CA ILE A 394 -9.99 14.37 -15.14
C ILE A 394 -8.82 15.30 -15.48
N ILE A 395 -7.56 14.86 -15.27
CA ILE A 395 -6.37 15.63 -15.66
C ILE A 395 -6.29 15.76 -17.17
N ALA A 396 -6.46 14.62 -17.89
CA ALA A 396 -6.40 14.61 -19.33
C ALA A 396 -7.47 15.52 -19.96
N MET A 397 -8.66 15.59 -19.36
CA MET A 397 -9.81 16.29 -19.91
C MET A 397 -9.52 17.76 -20.20
N GLY A 398 -8.83 18.45 -19.29
CA GLY A 398 -8.43 19.83 -19.53
C GLY A 398 -7.52 19.98 -20.74
N MET A 399 -6.68 18.99 -21.02
CA MET A 399 -5.74 18.97 -22.15
C MET A 399 -6.33 18.42 -23.44
N LEU A 400 -7.39 17.58 -23.35
CA LEU A 400 -8.03 16.92 -24.50
C LEU A 400 -8.71 17.92 -25.43
N VAL A 401 -9.30 18.97 -24.88
CA VAL A 401 -10.02 19.96 -25.63
C VAL A 401 -9.12 20.92 -26.40
N ASP A 402 -7.86 21.07 -25.99
CA ASP A 402 -6.92 22.04 -26.53
C ASP A 402 -6.66 21.86 -28.03
N ASN A 403 -6.49 20.60 -28.48
CA ASN A 403 -6.27 20.31 -29.88
C ASN A 403 -7.48 20.74 -30.74
N ALA A 404 -8.69 20.43 -30.26
CA ALA A 404 -9.92 20.79 -30.93
C ALA A 404 -10.18 22.33 -30.86
N ILE A 405 -9.81 22.99 -29.75
CA ILE A 405 -9.90 24.46 -29.60
C ILE A 405 -9.04 25.14 -30.67
N VAL A 406 -7.76 24.75 -30.79
CA VAL A 406 -6.82 25.37 -31.76
C VAL A 406 -7.30 25.19 -33.19
N VAL A 407 -7.75 23.99 -33.58
CA VAL A 407 -8.27 23.70 -34.91
C VAL A 407 -9.54 24.51 -35.19
N THR A 408 -10.46 24.57 -34.23
CA THR A 408 -11.72 25.31 -34.35
C THR A 408 -11.49 26.80 -34.40
N ASP A 409 -10.61 27.37 -33.57
CA ASP A 409 -10.25 28.79 -33.59
C ASP A 409 -9.62 29.19 -34.92
N ASN A 410 -8.62 28.43 -35.40
CA ASN A 410 -8.00 28.69 -36.67
C ASN A 410 -9.03 28.64 -37.83
N ALA A 411 -9.98 27.66 -37.82
CA ALA A 411 -11.04 27.62 -38.79
C ALA A 411 -12.00 28.82 -38.73
N GLN A 412 -12.37 29.23 -37.52
CA GLN A 412 -13.20 30.42 -37.30
C GLN A 412 -12.49 31.72 -37.77
N GLN A 413 -11.20 31.86 -37.46
CA GLN A 413 -10.38 33.00 -37.90
C GLN A 413 -10.29 33.04 -39.44
N ALA A 414 -10.09 31.89 -40.10
CA ALA A 414 -10.10 31.81 -41.56
C ALA A 414 -11.45 32.20 -42.16
N MET A 415 -12.56 31.77 -41.55
CA MET A 415 -13.91 32.16 -41.99
C MET A 415 -14.18 33.68 -41.79
N LEU A 416 -13.73 34.24 -40.66
CA LEU A 416 -13.83 35.69 -40.39
C LEU A 416 -13.12 36.53 -41.48
N ARG A 417 -12.02 36.00 -42.04
CA ARG A 417 -11.28 36.59 -43.15
C ARG A 417 -11.88 36.30 -44.51
N GLY A 418 -13.02 35.65 -44.58
CA GLY A 418 -13.75 35.38 -45.84
C GLY A 418 -13.46 34.03 -46.52
N ALA A 419 -12.68 33.11 -45.90
CA ALA A 419 -12.46 31.79 -46.50
C ALA A 419 -13.73 30.92 -46.51
N ALA A 420 -13.89 30.13 -47.56
CA ALA A 420 -15.00 29.18 -47.65
C ALA A 420 -14.91 28.15 -46.51
N ARG A 421 -16.04 27.77 -45.90
CA ARG A 421 -16.12 26.89 -44.75
C ARG A 421 -15.29 25.61 -44.90
N ARG A 422 -15.43 24.93 -46.04
CA ARG A 422 -14.70 23.69 -46.32
C ARG A 422 -13.18 23.87 -46.32
N THR A 423 -12.71 24.95 -46.96
CA THR A 423 -11.30 25.31 -47.02
C THR A 423 -10.80 25.72 -45.62
N ALA A 424 -11.57 26.54 -44.90
CA ALA A 424 -11.23 27.04 -43.58
C ALA A 424 -11.06 25.89 -42.57
N VAL A 425 -11.93 24.88 -42.55
CA VAL A 425 -11.80 23.74 -41.62
C VAL A 425 -10.65 22.80 -41.98
N VAL A 426 -10.37 22.61 -43.26
CA VAL A 426 -9.22 21.79 -43.69
C VAL A 426 -7.89 22.47 -43.39
N GLU A 427 -7.77 23.75 -43.76
CA GLU A 427 -6.55 24.54 -43.50
C GLU A 427 -6.36 24.75 -41.98
N GLY A 428 -7.43 25.05 -41.24
CA GLY A 428 -7.41 25.21 -39.79
C GLY A 428 -6.91 23.99 -39.03
N ALA A 429 -7.15 22.77 -39.56
CA ALA A 429 -6.64 21.54 -38.99
C ALA A 429 -5.25 21.14 -39.53
N ASN A 430 -4.99 21.41 -40.82
CA ASN A 430 -3.76 20.97 -41.48
C ASN A 430 -2.54 21.83 -41.08
N ALA A 431 -2.73 23.14 -40.89
CA ALA A 431 -1.67 24.07 -40.55
C ALA A 431 -1.00 23.70 -39.21
N PRO A 432 -1.74 23.49 -38.08
CA PRO A 432 -1.11 23.19 -36.79
C PRO A 432 -0.89 21.71 -36.54
N ARG A 433 -1.08 20.80 -37.47
CA ARG A 433 -1.08 19.34 -37.28
C ARG A 433 0.18 18.81 -36.56
N TRP A 434 1.34 19.30 -36.99
CA TRP A 434 2.63 18.83 -36.45
C TRP A 434 2.96 19.49 -35.10
N SER A 435 2.65 20.76 -34.93
CA SER A 435 2.80 21.45 -33.66
C SER A 435 1.88 20.89 -32.60
N LEU A 436 0.64 20.52 -32.95
CA LEU A 436 -0.28 19.86 -32.05
C LEU A 436 0.22 18.46 -31.65
N LEU A 437 0.77 17.67 -32.60
CA LEU A 437 1.38 16.38 -32.27
C LEU A 437 2.56 16.54 -31.34
N GLY A 438 3.49 17.47 -31.66
CA GLY A 438 4.67 17.70 -30.81
C GLY A 438 4.29 18.19 -29.42
N ALA A 439 3.33 19.12 -29.32
CA ALA A 439 2.81 19.56 -28.03
C ALA A 439 2.14 18.42 -27.22
N THR A 440 1.42 17.53 -27.91
CA THR A 440 0.81 16.34 -27.32
C THR A 440 1.88 15.36 -26.81
N LEU A 441 2.92 15.08 -27.61
CA LEU A 441 4.03 14.23 -27.21
C LEU A 441 4.81 14.81 -26.03
N ILE A 442 5.05 16.14 -26.01
CA ILE A 442 5.70 16.79 -24.86
C ILE A 442 4.87 16.61 -23.59
N ALA A 443 3.55 16.78 -23.67
CA ALA A 443 2.67 16.56 -22.53
C ALA A 443 2.71 15.08 -22.05
N ILE A 444 2.76 14.11 -22.95
CA ILE A 444 2.91 12.69 -22.61
C ILE A 444 4.29 12.44 -21.96
N PHE A 445 5.35 12.94 -22.58
CA PHE A 445 6.72 12.73 -22.09
C PHE A 445 6.96 13.36 -20.72
N SER A 446 6.27 14.43 -20.36
CA SER A 446 6.39 15.02 -19.03
C SER A 446 5.96 14.07 -17.92
N PHE A 447 5.04 13.14 -18.18
CA PHE A 447 4.61 12.09 -17.26
C PHE A 447 5.35 10.75 -17.42
N LEU A 448 6.23 10.63 -18.41
CA LEU A 448 6.95 9.39 -18.72
C LEU A 448 7.79 8.84 -17.55
N PRO A 449 8.44 9.66 -16.70
CA PRO A 449 9.14 9.18 -15.53
C PRO A 449 8.27 8.33 -14.60
N LEU A 450 6.97 8.63 -14.48
CA LEU A 450 6.02 7.85 -13.66
C LEU A 450 5.80 6.44 -14.18
N TYR A 451 5.82 6.28 -15.50
CA TYR A 451 5.63 4.98 -16.12
C TYR A 451 6.89 4.10 -16.06
N LEU A 452 8.06 4.74 -16.15
CA LEU A 452 9.36 4.05 -16.21
C LEU A 452 9.99 3.83 -14.85
N ALA A 453 9.66 4.63 -13.83
CA ALA A 453 10.29 4.56 -12.51
C ALA A 453 10.06 3.19 -11.84
N PRO A 454 11.12 2.50 -11.44
CA PRO A 454 11.02 1.21 -10.77
C PRO A 454 10.75 1.41 -9.26
N SER A 455 9.51 1.73 -8.93
CA SER A 455 9.10 1.82 -7.51
C SER A 455 7.67 1.35 -7.33
N SER A 456 7.36 0.79 -6.16
CA SER A 456 5.99 0.35 -5.81
C SER A 456 4.99 1.51 -5.88
N VAL A 457 5.44 2.72 -5.54
CA VAL A 457 4.63 3.94 -5.62
C VAL A 457 4.33 4.31 -7.07
N ALA A 458 5.32 4.17 -7.97
CA ALA A 458 5.11 4.40 -9.40
C ALA A 458 4.10 3.40 -10.01
N GLU A 459 4.10 2.14 -9.58
CA GLU A 459 3.12 1.15 -10.02
C GLU A 459 1.68 1.56 -9.68
N ILE A 460 1.44 2.13 -8.50
CA ILE A 460 0.11 2.64 -8.09
C ILE A 460 -0.39 3.76 -9.01
N VAL A 461 0.53 4.61 -9.51
CA VAL A 461 0.15 5.77 -10.34
C VAL A 461 0.32 5.54 -11.84
N LYS A 462 0.87 4.39 -12.25
CA LYS A 462 1.06 4.01 -13.66
C LYS A 462 -0.22 4.08 -14.52
N PRO A 463 -1.41 3.63 -14.05
CA PRO A 463 -2.66 3.76 -14.81
C PRO A 463 -2.99 5.21 -15.19
N LEU A 464 -2.60 6.20 -14.38
CA LEU A 464 -2.78 7.62 -14.70
C LEU A 464 -2.02 7.99 -15.98
N PHE A 465 -0.77 7.55 -16.12
CA PHE A 465 0.02 7.80 -17.34
C PHE A 465 -0.61 7.13 -18.57
N VAL A 466 -1.04 5.87 -18.44
CA VAL A 466 -1.64 5.11 -19.55
C VAL A 466 -2.90 5.80 -20.07
N VAL A 467 -3.81 6.17 -19.16
CA VAL A 467 -5.05 6.89 -19.50
C VAL A 467 -4.73 8.23 -20.18
N LEU A 468 -3.80 8.98 -19.63
CA LEU A 468 -3.40 10.29 -20.14
C LEU A 468 -2.78 10.16 -21.54
N ALA A 469 -1.86 9.24 -21.75
CA ALA A 469 -1.19 9.02 -23.04
C ALA A 469 -2.17 8.59 -24.13
N LEU A 470 -3.03 7.62 -23.83
CA LEU A 470 -4.04 7.13 -24.78
C LEU A 470 -5.04 8.23 -25.17
N SER A 471 -5.56 8.92 -24.16
CA SER A 471 -6.57 9.97 -24.38
C SER A 471 -6.02 11.16 -25.16
N LEU A 472 -4.79 11.61 -24.87
CA LEU A 472 -4.16 12.72 -25.59
C LEU A 472 -3.82 12.37 -27.03
N LEU A 473 -3.31 11.17 -27.33
CA LEU A 473 -3.05 10.71 -28.69
C LEU A 473 -4.35 10.61 -29.49
N LEU A 474 -5.39 10.06 -28.87
CA LEU A 474 -6.71 9.95 -29.51
C LEU A 474 -7.33 11.33 -29.79
N SER A 475 -7.16 12.28 -28.84
CA SER A 475 -7.60 13.67 -29.03
C SER A 475 -6.93 14.32 -30.25
N TRP A 476 -5.64 14.10 -30.48
CA TRP A 476 -4.95 14.60 -31.65
C TRP A 476 -5.54 13.99 -32.94
N VAL A 477 -5.79 12.69 -32.97
CA VAL A 477 -6.44 12.03 -34.14
C VAL A 477 -7.82 12.62 -34.41
N LEU A 478 -8.64 12.81 -33.35
CA LEU A 478 -9.98 13.37 -33.43
C LEU A 478 -9.97 14.84 -33.87
N ALA A 479 -8.99 15.62 -33.42
CA ALA A 479 -8.82 17.00 -33.84
C ALA A 479 -8.54 17.13 -35.35
N LEU A 480 -7.93 16.12 -35.98
CA LEU A 480 -7.66 16.09 -37.44
C LEU A 480 -8.76 15.36 -38.26
N THR A 481 -9.66 14.64 -37.64
CA THR A 481 -10.69 13.85 -38.31
C THR A 481 -12.10 14.33 -37.96
N GLN A 482 -12.50 14.20 -36.70
CA GLN A 482 -13.85 14.56 -36.23
C GLN A 482 -14.07 16.07 -36.25
N THR A 483 -13.10 16.87 -35.77
CA THR A 483 -13.26 18.33 -35.68
C THR A 483 -13.48 18.99 -37.07
N PRO A 484 -12.71 18.69 -38.13
CA PRO A 484 -13.01 19.19 -39.49
C PRO A 484 -14.35 18.69 -40.03
N LEU A 485 -14.69 17.44 -39.82
CA LEU A 485 -15.97 16.87 -40.29
C LEU A 485 -17.16 17.62 -39.66
N PHE A 486 -17.19 17.74 -38.33
CA PHE A 486 -18.27 18.42 -37.61
C PHE A 486 -18.24 19.92 -37.86
N GLY A 487 -17.05 20.54 -37.94
CA GLY A 487 -16.85 21.95 -38.27
C GLY A 487 -17.48 22.33 -39.60
N ASN A 488 -17.37 21.47 -40.62
CA ASN A 488 -17.99 21.67 -41.91
C ASN A 488 -19.53 21.68 -41.88
N PHE A 489 -20.15 21.01 -40.90
CA PHE A 489 -21.60 21.02 -40.70
C PHE A 489 -22.06 22.11 -39.74
N MET A 490 -21.36 22.35 -38.65
CA MET A 490 -21.85 23.13 -37.52
C MET A 490 -21.36 24.58 -37.50
N LEU A 491 -20.13 24.88 -37.97
CA LEU A 491 -19.58 26.23 -37.91
C LEU A 491 -20.25 27.17 -38.92
N LYS A 492 -20.74 28.28 -38.42
CA LYS A 492 -21.32 29.39 -39.24
C LYS A 492 -20.79 30.71 -38.66
N VAL A 493 -19.80 31.27 -39.33
CA VAL A 493 -19.19 32.54 -38.98
C VAL A 493 -19.40 33.51 -40.17
N LYS A 494 -19.85 34.74 -39.88
CA LYS A 494 -20.00 35.77 -40.90
C LYS A 494 -18.67 36.53 -41.00
N PRO A 495 -18.17 36.86 -42.21
CA PRO A 495 -17.02 37.72 -42.40
C PRO A 495 -17.25 39.09 -41.74
N VAL A 496 -16.24 39.60 -41.08
CA VAL A 496 -16.27 40.92 -40.42
C VAL A 496 -15.41 41.86 -41.26
N ALA A 497 -15.96 43.07 -41.61
CA ALA A 497 -15.21 44.12 -42.26
C ALA A 497 -14.35 44.84 -41.19
N GLY A 498 -13.02 44.60 -41.23
CA GLY A 498 -12.07 45.22 -40.33
C GLY A 498 -11.13 44.19 -39.60
N ASP A 499 -10.22 44.69 -38.79
CA ASP A 499 -9.33 43.87 -38.00
C ASP A 499 -10.13 43.25 -36.80
N PRO A 500 -10.26 41.93 -36.72
CA PRO A 500 -10.94 41.24 -35.59
C PRO A 500 -10.33 41.57 -34.20
N TYR A 501 -9.11 42.06 -34.18
CA TYR A 501 -8.37 42.38 -32.95
C TYR A 501 -8.50 43.86 -32.51
N ASP A 502 -9.29 44.71 -33.19
CA ASP A 502 -9.50 46.10 -32.80
C ASP A 502 -10.63 46.28 -31.78
N THR A 503 -10.49 45.72 -30.58
CA THR A 503 -11.42 45.85 -29.47
C THR A 503 -10.77 46.63 -28.31
N ARG A 504 -11.57 47.13 -27.37
CA ARG A 504 -11.05 47.81 -26.15
C ARG A 504 -10.11 46.92 -25.34
N PHE A 505 -10.40 45.62 -25.32
CA PHE A 505 -9.58 44.58 -24.61
C PHE A 505 -8.18 44.47 -25.25
N TYR A 506 -8.11 44.26 -26.57
CA TYR A 506 -6.83 44.13 -27.26
C TYR A 506 -6.00 45.43 -27.22
N ARG A 507 -6.62 46.58 -27.31
CA ARG A 507 -5.93 47.88 -27.17
C ARG A 507 -5.35 48.13 -25.75
N ALA A 508 -6.06 47.64 -24.70
CA ALA A 508 -5.54 47.69 -23.34
C ALA A 508 -4.36 46.70 -23.17
N PHE A 509 -4.48 45.52 -23.75
CA PHE A 509 -3.42 44.52 -23.71
C PHE A 509 -2.16 44.97 -24.47
N ASP A 510 -2.30 45.55 -25.65
CA ASP A 510 -1.17 46.08 -26.42
C ASP A 510 -0.41 47.18 -25.63
N ARG A 511 -1.14 48.02 -24.88
CA ARG A 511 -0.50 49.02 -23.98
C ARG A 511 0.29 48.36 -22.85
N LEU A 512 -0.28 47.30 -22.24
CA LEU A 512 0.38 46.53 -21.19
C LEU A 512 1.64 45.85 -21.75
N LEU A 513 1.54 45.15 -22.88
CA LEU A 513 2.65 44.49 -23.52
C LEU A 513 3.77 45.47 -23.92
N ALA A 514 3.41 46.63 -24.47
CA ALA A 514 4.38 47.68 -24.78
C ALA A 514 5.11 48.21 -23.51
N ALA A 515 4.40 48.35 -22.40
CA ALA A 515 4.98 48.73 -21.12
C ALA A 515 5.94 47.66 -20.59
N LEU A 516 5.54 46.37 -20.63
CA LEU A 516 6.38 45.25 -20.22
C LEU A 516 7.67 45.13 -21.06
N LEU A 517 7.56 45.32 -22.37
CA LEU A 517 8.70 45.30 -23.29
C LEU A 517 9.64 46.54 -23.08
N ARG A 518 9.11 47.68 -22.67
CA ARG A 518 9.90 48.85 -22.32
C ARG A 518 10.73 48.64 -21.05
N TRP A 519 10.13 48.01 -20.02
CA TRP A 519 10.72 47.75 -18.72
C TRP A 519 11.28 46.34 -18.57
N ARG A 520 11.73 45.73 -19.68
CA ARG A 520 12.08 44.30 -19.79
C ARG A 520 13.00 43.79 -18.69
N TRP A 521 14.01 44.53 -18.24
CA TRP A 521 14.92 44.16 -17.17
C TRP A 521 14.24 44.20 -15.79
N ALA A 522 13.38 45.18 -15.56
CA ALA A 522 12.61 45.25 -14.33
C ALA A 522 11.63 44.08 -14.21
N VAL A 523 10.96 43.69 -15.30
CA VAL A 523 10.07 42.52 -15.35
C VAL A 523 10.86 41.25 -15.07
N ALA A 524 12.02 41.05 -15.70
CA ALA A 524 12.85 39.86 -15.46
C ALA A 524 13.34 39.81 -14.00
N ALA A 525 13.76 40.92 -13.41
CA ALA A 525 14.18 40.98 -12.01
C ALA A 525 13.03 40.71 -11.02
N THR A 526 11.82 41.24 -11.31
CA THR A 526 10.63 40.99 -10.48
C THR A 526 10.24 39.50 -10.49
N VAL A 527 10.23 38.88 -11.67
CA VAL A 527 9.88 37.45 -11.80
C VAL A 527 10.95 36.57 -11.14
N ALA A 528 12.22 36.90 -11.29
CA ALA A 528 13.32 36.21 -10.58
C ALA A 528 13.18 36.36 -9.05
N GLY A 529 12.84 37.58 -8.57
CA GLY A 529 12.59 37.83 -7.15
C GLY A 529 11.39 37.04 -6.61
N LEU A 530 10.31 36.97 -7.36
CA LEU A 530 9.14 36.14 -7.00
C LEU A 530 9.48 34.64 -6.99
N PHE A 531 10.32 34.20 -7.90
CA PHE A 531 10.79 32.81 -7.90
C PHE A 531 11.60 32.47 -6.64
N VAL A 532 12.55 33.32 -6.28
CA VAL A 532 13.34 33.15 -5.05
C VAL A 532 12.43 33.18 -3.81
N LEU A 533 11.48 34.13 -3.79
CA LEU A 533 10.48 34.19 -2.70
C LEU A 533 9.65 32.88 -2.62
N SER A 534 9.24 32.32 -3.76
CA SER A 534 8.48 31.08 -3.79
C SER A 534 9.28 29.89 -3.25
N LEU A 535 10.59 29.85 -3.51
CA LEU A 535 11.45 28.81 -2.93
C LEU A 535 11.56 28.96 -1.39
N ALA A 536 11.66 30.19 -0.90
CA ALA A 536 11.69 30.46 0.53
C ALA A 536 10.36 30.06 1.22
N VAL A 537 9.22 30.42 0.61
CA VAL A 537 7.89 30.05 1.13
C VAL A 537 7.69 28.53 1.11
N MET A 538 8.16 27.84 0.08
CA MET A 538 8.08 26.39 -0.01
C MET A 538 8.80 25.71 1.16
N GLY A 539 9.95 26.23 1.60
CA GLY A 539 10.67 25.73 2.77
C GLY A 539 9.89 25.85 4.09
N LEU A 540 8.91 26.77 4.16
CA LEU A 540 8.04 26.96 5.32
C LEU A 540 6.74 26.16 5.25
N MET A 541 6.37 25.64 4.08
CA MET A 541 5.13 24.89 3.89
C MET A 541 5.24 23.46 4.47
N PRO A 542 4.17 22.95 5.07
CA PRO A 542 4.15 21.56 5.51
C PRO A 542 4.26 20.61 4.30
N GLN A 543 5.03 19.55 4.47
CA GLN A 543 5.28 18.53 3.45
C GLN A 543 5.01 17.16 4.03
N ASN A 544 4.26 16.33 3.31
CA ASN A 544 3.99 14.94 3.64
C ASN A 544 4.27 14.06 2.44
N PHE A 545 4.61 12.79 2.67
CA PHE A 545 4.81 11.87 1.54
C PHE A 545 3.47 11.52 0.88
N PHE A 546 2.52 10.98 1.66
CA PHE A 546 1.16 10.67 1.19
C PHE A 546 0.11 11.33 2.09
N PRO A 547 -0.99 11.82 1.52
CA PRO A 547 -2.12 12.33 2.30
C PRO A 547 -2.90 11.19 2.95
N SER A 548 -3.61 11.50 4.04
CA SER A 548 -4.61 10.61 4.62
C SER A 548 -5.84 10.54 3.72
N LEU A 549 -6.44 9.35 3.61
CA LEU A 549 -7.68 9.14 2.89
C LEU A 549 -8.87 9.49 3.77
N ASP A 550 -9.87 10.12 3.17
CA ASP A 550 -11.11 10.52 3.85
C ASP A 550 -12.07 9.33 3.94
N LYS A 551 -11.77 8.40 4.86
CA LYS A 551 -12.56 7.20 5.15
C LYS A 551 -13.15 7.27 6.57
N PRO A 552 -14.32 6.64 6.81
CA PRO A 552 -14.91 6.56 8.15
C PRO A 552 -14.23 5.49 9.02
N TYR A 553 -12.95 5.28 8.82
CA TYR A 553 -12.16 4.26 9.50
C TYR A 553 -10.86 4.82 10.03
N PHE A 554 -10.47 4.40 11.22
CA PHE A 554 -9.07 4.48 11.66
C PHE A 554 -8.66 3.16 12.30
N ARG A 555 -7.37 2.91 12.32
CA ARG A 555 -6.78 1.75 12.97
C ARG A 555 -5.83 2.18 14.07
N ALA A 556 -5.65 1.32 15.06
CA ALA A 556 -4.71 1.54 16.13
C ALA A 556 -3.94 0.24 16.42
N ASP A 557 -2.62 0.31 16.32
CA ASP A 557 -1.72 -0.74 16.75
C ASP A 557 -1.33 -0.50 18.21
N VAL A 558 -1.56 -1.51 19.03
CA VAL A 558 -1.35 -1.48 20.48
C VAL A 558 -0.26 -2.48 20.80
N LEU A 559 0.83 -2.03 21.39
CA LEU A 559 1.95 -2.87 21.79
C LEU A 559 2.23 -2.69 23.28
N LEU A 560 2.17 -3.78 24.03
CA LEU A 560 2.61 -3.82 25.42
C LEU A 560 4.11 -4.15 25.47
N PRO A 561 4.79 -3.92 26.61
CA PRO A 561 6.17 -4.34 26.78
C PRO A 561 6.39 -5.82 26.45
N ASP A 562 7.54 -6.14 25.84
CA ASP A 562 7.88 -7.53 25.54
C ASP A 562 7.96 -8.36 26.82
N GLY A 563 7.38 -9.56 26.76
CA GLY A 563 7.23 -10.44 27.91
C GLY A 563 5.84 -10.44 28.54
N TYR A 564 4.95 -9.50 28.15
CA TYR A 564 3.54 -9.55 28.53
C TYR A 564 2.82 -10.70 27.80
N ASN A 565 1.90 -11.34 28.50
CA ASN A 565 1.10 -12.42 27.95
C ASN A 565 -0.14 -11.90 27.19
N ILE A 566 -0.71 -12.75 26.35
CA ILE A 566 -1.87 -12.36 25.51
C ILE A 566 -3.13 -11.99 26.33
N ARG A 567 -3.27 -12.55 27.55
CA ARG A 567 -4.42 -12.24 28.42
C ARG A 567 -4.33 -10.84 29.03
N ASP A 568 -3.12 -10.36 29.32
CA ASP A 568 -2.91 -8.97 29.72
C ASP A 568 -3.13 -8.02 28.58
N THR A 569 -2.71 -8.41 27.36
CA THR A 569 -3.02 -7.67 26.14
C THR A 569 -4.55 -7.58 25.93
N GLU A 570 -5.27 -8.70 26.07
CA GLU A 570 -6.72 -8.75 25.97
C GLU A 570 -7.39 -7.78 26.97
N ARG A 571 -6.95 -7.81 28.24
CA ARG A 571 -7.52 -6.96 29.28
C ARG A 571 -7.39 -5.47 28.96
N ASN A 572 -6.22 -5.04 28.49
CA ASN A 572 -6.00 -3.65 28.09
C ASN A 572 -6.85 -3.27 26.88
N LEU A 573 -6.91 -4.12 25.87
CA LEU A 573 -7.72 -3.84 24.69
C LEU A 573 -9.21 -3.82 24.96
N LEU A 574 -9.70 -4.66 25.87
CA LEU A 574 -11.11 -4.64 26.29
C LEU A 574 -11.53 -3.29 26.89
N ALA A 575 -10.68 -2.72 27.75
CA ALA A 575 -10.93 -1.40 28.31
C ALA A 575 -10.91 -0.29 27.25
N MET A 576 -10.03 -0.40 26.25
CA MET A 576 -9.99 0.52 25.12
C MET A 576 -11.23 0.37 24.21
N GLU A 577 -11.65 -0.87 23.94
CA GLU A 577 -12.85 -1.17 23.17
C GLU A 577 -14.12 -0.62 23.86
N GLU A 578 -14.23 -0.82 25.16
CA GLU A 578 -15.35 -0.32 25.95
C GLU A 578 -15.45 1.21 25.87
N TRP A 579 -14.33 1.91 25.99
CA TRP A 579 -14.28 3.36 25.84
C TRP A 579 -14.72 3.81 24.44
N LEU A 580 -14.22 3.12 23.39
CA LEU A 580 -14.58 3.44 22.00
C LEU A 580 -16.07 3.22 21.74
N ARG A 581 -16.62 2.10 22.19
CA ARG A 581 -18.06 1.79 22.03
C ARG A 581 -18.97 2.77 22.78
N ALA A 582 -18.48 3.41 23.83
CA ALA A 582 -19.21 4.46 24.55
C ALA A 582 -19.29 5.79 23.77
N GLN A 583 -18.51 5.95 22.67
CA GLN A 583 -18.57 7.17 21.85
C GLN A 583 -19.73 7.08 20.85
N PRO A 584 -20.62 8.09 20.79
CA PRO A 584 -21.80 8.04 19.91
C PRO A 584 -21.46 8.10 18.42
N GLU A 585 -20.25 8.54 18.06
CA GLU A 585 -19.79 8.62 16.68
C GLU A 585 -19.29 7.27 16.14
N VAL A 586 -18.98 6.33 17.02
CA VAL A 586 -18.46 5.03 16.69
C VAL A 586 -19.58 4.08 16.33
N LYS A 587 -19.44 3.42 15.19
CA LYS A 587 -20.40 2.45 14.66
C LYS A 587 -20.05 1.02 15.02
N THR A 588 -18.78 0.61 14.80
CA THR A 588 -18.30 -0.74 15.02
C THR A 588 -16.85 -0.70 15.49
N VAL A 589 -16.51 -1.54 16.44
CA VAL A 589 -15.12 -1.74 16.90
C VAL A 589 -14.77 -3.21 16.74
N SER A 590 -13.72 -3.49 16.00
CA SER A 590 -13.13 -4.84 15.97
C SER A 590 -11.72 -4.81 16.52
N MET A 591 -11.38 -5.78 17.35
CA MET A 591 -10.04 -5.94 17.87
C MET A 591 -9.48 -7.33 17.58
N THR A 592 -8.21 -7.38 17.26
CA THR A 592 -7.44 -8.60 17.05
C THR A 592 -6.24 -8.60 17.95
N LEU A 593 -5.87 -9.77 18.44
CA LEU A 593 -4.78 -9.97 19.39
C LEU A 593 -3.83 -11.05 18.87
N GLY A 594 -2.58 -10.92 19.18
CA GLY A 594 -1.54 -11.90 18.87
C GLY A 594 -0.88 -11.69 17.52
N SER A 595 -1.57 -11.09 16.56
CA SER A 595 -1.03 -10.68 15.24
C SER A 595 -1.98 -9.70 14.57
N THR A 596 -1.59 -9.15 13.41
CA THR A 596 -2.54 -8.44 12.54
C THR A 596 -3.52 -9.42 11.90
N PRO A 597 -4.77 -8.98 11.61
CA PRO A 597 -5.71 -9.77 10.82
C PRO A 597 -5.20 -9.95 9.37
N PRO A 598 -5.86 -10.81 8.55
CA PRO A 598 -5.60 -10.84 7.12
C PRO A 598 -5.57 -9.42 6.55
N ARG A 599 -4.64 -9.15 5.65
CA ARG A 599 -4.44 -7.80 5.09
C ARG A 599 -5.69 -7.34 4.35
N TYR A 600 -6.59 -6.63 5.03
CA TYR A 600 -7.84 -6.14 4.45
C TYR A 600 -7.67 -4.82 3.69
N TYR A 601 -6.53 -4.17 3.82
CA TYR A 601 -6.20 -2.92 3.13
C TYR A 601 -4.76 -2.95 2.61
N LEU A 602 -4.57 -2.44 1.40
CA LEU A 602 -3.32 -2.51 0.65
C LEU A 602 -2.09 -2.04 1.43
N ALA A 603 -2.19 -0.92 2.11
CA ALA A 603 -1.09 -0.30 2.86
C ALA A 603 -0.99 -0.79 4.31
N SER A 604 -1.75 -1.82 4.73
CA SER A 604 -1.60 -2.37 6.08
C SER A 604 -0.34 -3.23 6.18
N SER A 605 0.42 -3.04 7.26
CA SER A 605 1.54 -3.92 7.61
C SER A 605 1.03 -5.25 8.16
N SER A 606 1.79 -6.32 7.97
CA SER A 606 1.52 -7.62 8.57
C SER A 606 2.51 -7.85 9.71
N ILE A 607 2.01 -7.93 10.94
CA ILE A 607 2.80 -8.24 12.14
C ILE A 607 2.62 -9.72 12.48
N SER A 608 3.73 -10.42 12.66
CA SER A 608 3.76 -11.83 13.06
C SER A 608 3.21 -12.04 14.46
N LEU A 609 2.99 -13.31 14.81
CA LEU A 609 2.55 -13.73 16.14
C LEU A 609 3.39 -13.09 17.26
N ARG A 610 2.74 -12.24 18.06
CA ARG A 610 3.30 -11.57 19.24
C ARG A 610 2.21 -11.47 20.31
N PRO A 611 2.37 -12.14 21.45
CA PRO A 611 1.37 -12.13 22.52
C PRO A 611 1.04 -10.75 23.09
N ASN A 612 2.02 -9.83 23.04
CA ASN A 612 1.92 -8.46 23.53
C ASN A 612 1.40 -7.46 22.49
N PHE A 613 0.89 -7.95 21.35
CA PHE A 613 0.38 -7.11 20.26
C PHE A 613 -1.13 -7.23 20.10
N GLY A 614 -1.79 -6.10 19.84
CA GLY A 614 -3.17 -6.02 19.43
C GLY A 614 -3.39 -4.95 18.38
N ASN A 615 -4.42 -5.11 17.58
CA ASN A 615 -4.85 -4.14 16.59
C ASN A 615 -6.34 -3.85 16.77
N ILE A 616 -6.71 -2.60 16.68
CA ILE A 616 -8.10 -2.15 16.75
C ILE A 616 -8.44 -1.48 15.42
N LEU A 617 -9.55 -1.90 14.81
CA LEU A 617 -10.16 -1.23 13.66
C LEU A 617 -11.48 -0.63 14.11
N VAL A 618 -11.64 0.68 13.91
CA VAL A 618 -12.82 1.43 14.30
C VAL A 618 -13.50 1.98 13.06
N GLU A 619 -14.81 1.70 12.92
CA GLU A 619 -15.70 2.30 11.94
C GLU A 619 -16.56 3.39 12.60
N LEU A 620 -16.69 4.56 11.96
CA LEU A 620 -17.52 5.66 12.42
C LEU A 620 -18.74 5.84 11.52
N HIS A 621 -19.76 6.53 12.05
CA HIS A 621 -20.95 6.91 11.28
C HIS A 621 -20.65 8.00 10.24
N ASP A 622 -19.79 8.97 10.56
CA ASP A 622 -19.40 10.07 9.67
C ASP A 622 -17.88 10.18 9.58
N LYS A 623 -17.35 10.09 8.35
CA LYS A 623 -15.93 10.22 8.05
C LYS A 623 -15.30 11.55 8.51
N ARG A 624 -16.11 12.62 8.63
CA ARG A 624 -15.63 13.94 9.08
C ARG A 624 -15.22 13.95 10.55
N GLN A 625 -15.69 13.00 11.33
CA GLN A 625 -15.41 12.90 12.77
C GLN A 625 -14.24 11.97 13.08
N THR A 626 -13.73 11.24 12.07
CA THR A 626 -12.70 10.21 12.25
C THR A 626 -11.48 10.75 12.96
N GLU A 627 -10.95 11.87 12.52
CA GLU A 627 -9.75 12.50 13.09
C GLU A 627 -9.97 12.97 14.53
N ALA A 628 -11.13 13.54 14.83
CA ALA A 628 -11.44 14.03 16.17
C ALA A 628 -11.63 12.88 17.19
N VAL A 629 -12.23 11.76 16.77
CA VAL A 629 -12.39 10.57 17.61
C VAL A 629 -11.04 9.90 17.84
N GLU A 630 -10.21 9.78 16.79
CA GLU A 630 -8.86 9.24 16.90
C GLU A 630 -8.02 10.04 17.91
N GLU A 631 -8.10 11.37 17.87
CA GLU A 631 -7.36 12.24 18.80
C GLU A 631 -7.81 12.03 20.26
N ARG A 632 -9.11 11.98 20.51
CA ARG A 632 -9.67 11.69 21.85
C ARG A 632 -9.25 10.32 22.34
N PHE A 633 -9.21 9.33 21.43
CA PHE A 633 -8.74 7.98 21.74
C PHE A 633 -7.27 7.97 22.13
N ASN A 634 -6.41 8.65 21.37
CA ASN A 634 -4.99 8.78 21.68
C ASN A 634 -4.76 9.44 23.06
N ALA A 635 -5.48 10.52 23.34
CA ALA A 635 -5.42 11.20 24.64
C ALA A 635 -5.89 10.28 25.78
N TYR A 636 -6.96 9.51 25.59
CA TYR A 636 -7.46 8.56 26.56
C TYR A 636 -6.43 7.46 26.87
N VAL A 637 -5.85 6.84 25.82
CA VAL A 637 -4.88 5.76 26.02
C VAL A 637 -3.60 6.28 26.68
N THR A 638 -3.10 7.43 26.26
CA THR A 638 -1.90 8.03 26.85
C THR A 638 -2.09 8.35 28.34
N ALA A 639 -3.27 8.79 28.75
CA ALA A 639 -3.56 9.13 30.12
C ALA A 639 -3.81 7.90 31.03
N ASN A 640 -4.38 6.83 30.52
CA ASN A 640 -4.84 5.69 31.32
C ASN A 640 -3.96 4.44 31.19
N PHE A 641 -3.13 4.33 30.14
CA PHE A 641 -2.31 3.14 29.88
C PHE A 641 -0.84 3.54 29.62
N PRO A 642 -0.10 3.94 30.66
CA PRO A 642 1.27 4.47 30.51
C PRO A 642 2.27 3.43 29.97
N ASP A 643 1.99 2.13 30.15
CA ASP A 643 2.85 1.04 29.68
C ASP A 643 2.57 0.64 28.23
N VAL A 644 1.52 1.21 27.61
CA VAL A 644 1.10 0.87 26.26
C VAL A 644 1.72 1.83 25.26
N TRP A 645 2.37 1.26 24.26
CA TRP A 645 2.70 2.00 23.05
C TRP A 645 1.52 1.92 22.07
N LEU A 646 0.94 3.06 21.75
CA LEU A 646 -0.18 3.20 20.83
C LEU A 646 0.26 3.90 19.56
N ARG A 647 -0.05 3.32 18.43
CA ARG A 647 0.06 3.96 17.13
C ARG A 647 -1.30 3.91 16.42
N SER A 648 -2.05 4.99 16.55
CA SER A 648 -3.24 5.17 15.73
C SER A 648 -2.88 5.78 14.38
N SER A 649 -3.64 5.49 13.36
CA SER A 649 -3.45 6.05 12.03
C SER A 649 -4.73 6.04 11.21
N LEU A 650 -4.95 7.14 10.50
CA LEU A 650 -5.87 7.18 9.37
C LEU A 650 -5.32 6.36 8.20
N PHE A 651 -6.18 5.93 7.32
CA PHE A 651 -5.78 5.16 6.14
C PHE A 651 -4.96 6.03 5.18
N LYS A 652 -3.84 5.49 4.68
CA LYS A 652 -2.95 6.10 3.68
C LYS A 652 -2.66 5.09 2.58
N LEU A 653 -2.30 5.54 1.38
CA LEU A 653 -1.93 4.66 0.26
C LEU A 653 -0.47 4.21 0.27
N SER A 654 0.37 4.82 1.10
CA SER A 654 1.76 4.39 1.24
C SER A 654 1.90 3.19 2.16
N PRO A 655 2.89 2.32 1.94
CA PRO A 655 3.27 1.34 2.95
C PRO A 655 3.50 2.06 4.29
N VAL A 656 3.01 1.47 5.35
CA VAL A 656 3.19 2.03 6.70
C VAL A 656 4.39 1.35 7.32
N PRO A 657 5.54 2.03 7.43
CA PRO A 657 6.70 1.49 8.13
C PRO A 657 6.40 1.38 9.63
N ASP A 658 7.28 0.73 10.39
CA ASP A 658 7.14 0.57 11.84
C ASP A 658 7.03 1.93 12.56
N ALA A 659 7.76 2.94 12.10
CA ALA A 659 7.65 4.33 12.52
C ALA A 659 7.91 5.28 11.32
N ALA A 660 7.46 6.53 11.43
CA ALA A 660 7.67 7.52 10.37
C ALA A 660 9.16 7.89 10.23
N ILE A 661 9.87 8.00 11.36
CA ILE A 661 11.29 8.32 11.41
C ILE A 661 12.03 7.21 12.13
N GLU A 662 13.01 6.63 11.48
CA GLU A 662 13.80 5.54 12.01
C GLU A 662 15.29 5.74 11.72
N PHE A 663 16.12 5.72 12.77
CA PHE A 663 17.58 5.67 12.66
C PHE A 663 18.07 4.27 13.02
N GLY A 664 18.53 3.52 12.04
CA GLY A 664 19.03 2.15 12.22
C GLY A 664 20.53 2.13 12.36
N PHE A 665 21.00 1.60 13.48
CA PHE A 665 22.42 1.35 13.76
C PHE A 665 22.76 -0.08 13.39
N ILE A 666 23.75 -0.24 12.55
CA ILE A 666 24.17 -1.54 11.96
C ILE A 666 25.54 -1.88 12.54
N GLY A 667 25.71 -3.13 13.02
CA GLY A 667 26.97 -3.63 13.59
C GLY A 667 26.79 -4.97 14.29
N ASP A 668 27.84 -5.54 14.85
CA ASP A 668 27.82 -6.92 15.35
C ASP A 668 27.43 -7.05 16.82
N ASP A 669 27.90 -6.14 17.70
CA ASP A 669 27.69 -6.28 19.14
C ASP A 669 26.35 -5.65 19.59
N VAL A 670 25.49 -6.47 20.21
CA VAL A 670 24.14 -6.10 20.64
C VAL A 670 24.15 -4.97 21.68
N ASP A 671 25.10 -4.99 22.62
CA ASP A 671 25.15 -3.98 23.68
C ASP A 671 25.62 -2.62 23.15
N THR A 672 26.53 -2.64 22.20
CA THR A 672 26.95 -1.41 21.51
C THR A 672 25.82 -0.83 20.68
N LEU A 673 25.10 -1.65 19.89
CA LEU A 673 23.93 -1.21 19.15
C LEU A 673 22.87 -0.59 20.07
N ARG A 674 22.61 -1.22 21.22
CA ARG A 674 21.65 -0.70 22.22
C ARG A 674 22.08 0.66 22.78
N ARG A 675 23.38 0.84 23.08
CA ARG A 675 23.90 2.15 23.54
C ARG A 675 23.75 3.23 22.46
N LEU A 676 24.00 2.91 21.20
CA LEU A 676 23.85 3.85 20.09
C LEU A 676 22.38 4.24 19.88
N ALA A 677 21.48 3.25 19.86
CA ALA A 677 20.05 3.49 19.76
C ALA A 677 19.50 4.31 20.93
N ALA A 678 19.89 3.98 22.16
CA ALA A 678 19.47 4.72 23.35
C ALA A 678 19.89 6.21 23.32
N ARG A 679 21.08 6.51 22.80
CA ARG A 679 21.50 7.91 22.60
C ARG A 679 20.64 8.64 21.57
N ALA A 680 20.28 7.98 20.50
CA ALA A 680 19.37 8.55 19.50
C ALA A 680 17.96 8.75 20.09
N GLU A 681 17.45 7.79 20.86
CA GLU A 681 16.19 7.91 21.60
C GLU A 681 16.21 9.09 22.60
N GLU A 682 17.32 9.31 23.31
CA GLU A 682 17.49 10.46 24.20
C GLU A 682 17.39 11.79 23.44
N VAL A 683 17.96 11.87 22.23
CA VAL A 683 17.83 13.04 21.36
C VAL A 683 16.38 13.24 20.95
N MET A 684 15.67 12.14 20.57
CA MET A 684 14.25 12.19 20.20
C MET A 684 13.39 12.69 21.37
N TRP A 685 13.62 12.18 22.59
CA TRP A 685 12.90 12.63 23.80
C TRP A 685 13.08 14.13 24.09
N ARG A 686 14.22 14.70 23.74
CA ARG A 686 14.52 16.13 23.93
C ARG A 686 14.00 16.99 22.80
N THR A 687 13.62 16.41 21.66
CA THR A 687 13.19 17.16 20.48
C THR A 687 11.68 17.38 20.52
N PRO A 688 11.20 18.64 20.59
CA PRO A 688 9.78 18.92 20.58
C PRO A 688 9.11 18.40 19.29
N GLY A 689 7.98 17.75 19.45
CA GLY A 689 7.20 17.22 18.34
C GLY A 689 7.51 15.77 17.94
N ALA A 690 8.49 15.12 18.54
CA ALA A 690 8.69 13.68 18.43
C ALA A 690 7.80 12.96 19.45
N VAL A 691 7.03 11.97 18.99
CA VAL A 691 6.15 11.13 19.83
C VAL A 691 6.36 9.66 19.51
N ASN A 692 5.79 8.76 20.31
CA ASN A 692 5.91 7.31 20.12
C ASN A 692 7.37 6.81 20.03
N ILE A 693 8.24 7.37 20.84
CA ILE A 693 9.66 7.05 20.81
C ILE A 693 9.88 5.65 21.38
N ARG A 694 10.60 4.80 20.62
CA ARG A 694 10.89 3.42 21.05
C ARG A 694 12.13 2.84 20.38
N ASN A 695 12.60 1.74 20.97
CA ASN A 695 13.60 0.86 20.38
C ASN A 695 12.93 -0.20 19.49
N GLY A 696 13.45 -0.41 18.30
CA GLY A 696 12.90 -1.39 17.36
C GLY A 696 13.04 -2.85 17.80
N TRP A 697 13.93 -3.15 18.76
CA TRP A 697 14.05 -4.47 19.40
C TRP A 697 13.23 -4.59 20.69
N GLY A 698 12.56 -3.55 21.12
CA GLY A 698 11.81 -3.50 22.35
C GLY A 698 12.70 -3.58 23.62
N ASN A 699 12.07 -3.94 24.74
CA ASN A 699 12.75 -4.15 26.00
C ASN A 699 13.41 -5.54 26.08
N ARG A 700 14.28 -5.73 27.05
CA ARG A 700 14.79 -7.05 27.39
C ARG A 700 13.70 -7.85 28.11
N VAL A 701 13.55 -9.12 27.75
CA VAL A 701 12.57 -10.04 28.38
C VAL A 701 13.22 -10.85 29.48
N PRO A 702 12.51 -11.13 30.58
CA PRO A 702 13.01 -11.97 31.65
C PRO A 702 13.11 -13.44 31.18
N MET A 703 14.21 -14.08 31.52
CA MET A 703 14.45 -15.50 31.27
C MET A 703 14.81 -16.21 32.55
N TRP A 704 14.14 -17.35 32.77
CA TRP A 704 14.48 -18.24 33.88
C TRP A 704 15.13 -19.49 33.29
N GLN A 705 16.36 -19.80 33.75
CA GLN A 705 17.17 -20.88 33.20
C GLN A 705 17.64 -21.79 34.33
N PRO A 706 17.11 -23.05 34.41
CA PRO A 706 17.72 -24.09 35.22
C PRO A 706 19.07 -24.48 34.62
N VAL A 707 20.13 -24.40 35.40
CA VAL A 707 21.48 -24.76 34.96
C VAL A 707 21.71 -26.25 35.24
N TYR A 708 21.44 -27.07 34.19
CA TYR A 708 21.60 -28.54 34.34
C TYR A 708 23.06 -28.88 34.63
N SER A 709 23.26 -29.66 35.71
CA SER A 709 24.56 -30.21 36.07
C SER A 709 24.71 -31.63 35.55
N GLN A 710 25.64 -31.85 34.66
CA GLN A 710 25.85 -33.19 34.06
C GLN A 710 26.23 -34.22 35.14
N MET A 711 27.04 -33.83 36.10
CA MET A 711 27.46 -34.71 37.18
C MET A 711 26.28 -35.11 38.10
N LYS A 712 25.49 -34.12 38.53
CA LYS A 712 24.30 -34.37 39.39
C LYS A 712 23.25 -35.17 38.62
N GLY A 713 22.96 -34.77 37.37
CA GLY A 713 21.99 -35.45 36.50
C GLY A 713 22.34 -36.93 36.25
N GLN A 714 23.59 -37.21 35.90
CA GLN A 714 24.03 -38.61 35.71
C GLN A 714 23.98 -39.41 37.01
N ARG A 715 24.32 -38.83 38.15
CA ARG A 715 24.25 -39.53 39.46
C ARG A 715 22.85 -39.98 39.80
N ILE A 716 21.82 -39.24 39.46
CA ILE A 716 20.39 -39.58 39.67
C ILE A 716 19.75 -40.24 38.41
N GLY A 717 20.49 -40.31 37.32
CA GLY A 717 20.01 -40.89 36.07
C GLY A 717 19.02 -40.03 35.31
N VAL A 718 19.03 -38.72 35.45
CA VAL A 718 18.13 -37.76 34.74
C VAL A 718 18.90 -37.01 33.67
N THR A 719 18.38 -36.99 32.46
CA THR A 719 18.96 -36.28 31.30
C THR A 719 18.37 -34.87 31.19
N ARG A 720 19.05 -33.99 30.41
CA ARG A 720 18.51 -32.65 30.05
C ARG A 720 17.14 -32.75 29.37
N SER A 721 16.98 -33.73 28.46
CA SER A 721 15.71 -33.90 27.72
C SER A 721 14.54 -34.26 28.64
N GLN A 722 14.79 -35.13 29.67
CA GLN A 722 13.78 -35.48 30.66
C GLN A 722 13.42 -34.28 31.52
N MET A 723 14.41 -33.51 31.98
CA MET A 723 14.17 -32.28 32.74
C MET A 723 13.35 -31.28 31.91
N ALA A 724 13.76 -31.03 30.67
CA ALA A 724 13.06 -30.12 29.79
C ALA A 724 11.61 -30.58 29.53
N ARG A 725 11.38 -31.87 29.29
CA ARG A 725 10.04 -32.43 29.09
C ARG A 725 9.16 -32.26 30.35
N GLY A 726 9.72 -32.53 31.53
CA GLY A 726 9.00 -32.29 32.78
C GLY A 726 8.53 -30.84 32.93
N ILE A 727 9.42 -29.88 32.62
CA ILE A 727 9.09 -28.45 32.65
C ILE A 727 8.01 -28.14 31.59
N THR A 728 8.12 -28.68 30.37
CA THR A 728 7.13 -28.47 29.30
C THR A 728 5.74 -28.98 29.69
N ILE A 729 5.65 -30.18 30.29
CA ILE A 729 4.39 -30.73 30.79
C ILE A 729 3.76 -29.82 31.87
N ALA A 730 4.59 -29.26 32.75
CA ALA A 730 4.12 -28.40 33.83
C ALA A 730 3.82 -26.95 33.41
N THR A 731 4.26 -26.50 32.24
CA THR A 731 4.12 -25.09 31.83
C THR A 731 3.22 -24.87 30.62
N GLN A 732 3.32 -25.65 29.57
CA GLN A 732 2.53 -25.46 28.32
C GLN A 732 1.88 -26.72 27.80
N GLY A 733 2.30 -27.92 28.33
CA GLY A 733 1.86 -29.19 27.81
C GLY A 733 2.81 -29.77 26.76
N TYR A 734 2.92 -31.08 26.70
CA TYR A 734 3.75 -31.83 25.76
C TYR A 734 2.89 -32.61 24.77
N THR A 735 3.12 -32.47 23.49
CA THR A 735 2.34 -33.14 22.43
C THR A 735 2.64 -34.64 22.39
N LEU A 736 1.61 -35.46 22.53
CA LEU A 736 1.67 -36.94 22.51
C LEU A 736 1.46 -37.51 21.11
N GLY A 737 0.67 -36.85 20.29
CA GLY A 737 0.22 -37.26 18.98
C GLY A 737 -0.97 -36.45 18.53
N GLU A 738 -1.72 -36.95 17.54
CA GLU A 738 -2.89 -36.28 16.99
C GLU A 738 -4.14 -37.16 17.14
N TYR A 739 -5.22 -36.61 17.66
CA TYR A 739 -6.54 -37.19 17.65
C TYR A 739 -7.27 -36.78 16.37
N ARG A 740 -7.90 -37.74 15.69
CA ARG A 740 -8.58 -37.48 14.41
C ARG A 740 -10.09 -37.60 14.54
N GLU A 741 -10.79 -36.56 14.09
CA GLU A 741 -12.25 -36.56 14.04
C GLU A 741 -12.70 -36.00 12.68
N GLY A 742 -13.18 -36.91 11.82
CA GLY A 742 -13.48 -36.57 10.43
C GLY A 742 -12.23 -36.08 9.68
N ASP A 743 -12.24 -34.85 9.24
CA ASP A 743 -11.13 -34.17 8.56
C ASP A 743 -10.27 -33.30 9.50
N GLN A 744 -10.61 -33.30 10.80
CA GLN A 744 -9.90 -32.47 11.79
C GLN A 744 -8.80 -33.26 12.51
N PHE A 745 -7.66 -32.58 12.69
CA PHE A 745 -6.53 -33.07 13.46
C PHE A 745 -6.39 -32.23 14.72
N MET A 746 -6.52 -32.86 15.88
CA MET A 746 -6.40 -32.21 17.19
C MET A 746 -5.17 -32.74 17.91
N PRO A 747 -4.18 -31.86 18.26
CA PRO A 747 -3.06 -32.30 19.08
C PRO A 747 -3.53 -32.89 20.42
N ILE A 748 -2.97 -34.02 20.82
CA ILE A 748 -3.14 -34.56 22.17
C ILE A 748 -2.02 -34.01 23.06
N LEU A 749 -2.38 -33.23 24.09
CA LEU A 749 -1.44 -32.55 24.98
C LEU A 749 -1.43 -33.19 26.37
N LEU A 750 -0.27 -33.64 26.82
CA LEU A 750 -0.02 -34.06 28.19
C LEU A 750 0.29 -32.86 29.06
N LYS A 751 -0.53 -32.58 30.04
CA LYS A 751 -0.43 -31.42 30.94
C LYS A 751 -0.44 -31.84 32.39
N ASP A 752 0.27 -31.12 33.24
CA ASP A 752 0.09 -31.27 34.69
C ASP A 752 -1.21 -30.62 35.14
N GLU A 753 -1.93 -31.26 36.08
CA GLU A 753 -3.19 -30.70 36.64
C GLU A 753 -2.97 -29.33 37.30
N ASN A 754 -1.78 -29.08 37.81
CA ASN A 754 -1.42 -27.85 38.53
C ASN A 754 -0.81 -26.79 37.60
N ILE A 755 -0.92 -26.95 36.24
CA ILE A 755 -0.25 -26.07 35.28
C ILE A 755 -0.51 -24.58 35.48
N GLY A 756 -1.70 -24.20 35.93
CA GLY A 756 -2.06 -22.81 36.22
C GLY A 756 -1.59 -22.28 37.58
N SER A 757 -1.13 -23.15 38.46
CA SER A 757 -0.72 -22.80 39.86
C SER A 757 0.80 -22.76 40.07
N TYR A 758 1.59 -23.19 39.07
CA TYR A 758 3.02 -23.16 39.18
C TYR A 758 3.56 -21.71 39.11
N ASN A 759 4.36 -21.34 40.14
CA ASN A 759 5.20 -20.15 40.08
C ASN A 759 6.67 -20.59 39.90
N LEU A 760 7.58 -19.63 39.71
CA LEU A 760 8.99 -19.95 39.48
C LEU A 760 9.66 -20.72 40.65
N THR A 761 9.20 -20.51 41.87
CA THR A 761 9.70 -21.19 43.03
C THR A 761 9.23 -22.66 43.07
N ASN A 762 7.95 -22.90 42.79
CA ASN A 762 7.40 -24.26 42.76
C ASN A 762 7.97 -25.08 41.60
N LEU A 763 8.31 -24.45 40.46
CA LEU A 763 8.98 -25.09 39.33
C LEU A 763 10.38 -25.63 39.72
N GLN A 764 11.07 -25.06 40.70
CA GLN A 764 12.35 -25.58 41.16
C GLN A 764 12.21 -26.95 41.84
N ALA A 765 11.08 -27.17 42.50
CA ALA A 765 10.75 -28.43 43.18
C ALA A 765 10.00 -29.42 42.28
N LEU A 766 9.78 -29.13 41.01
CA LEU A 766 9.01 -29.97 40.09
C LEU A 766 9.58 -31.37 40.04
N PRO A 767 8.75 -32.42 40.25
CA PRO A 767 9.18 -33.83 40.19
C PRO A 767 9.52 -34.23 38.76
N ILE A 768 10.68 -34.85 38.54
CA ILE A 768 11.15 -35.43 37.31
C ILE A 768 11.48 -36.90 37.48
N PHE A 769 11.28 -37.70 36.48
CA PHE A 769 11.46 -39.17 36.51
C PHE A 769 12.77 -39.57 35.86
N ASN A 770 13.48 -40.51 36.46
CA ASN A 770 14.59 -41.19 35.81
C ASN A 770 14.09 -42.45 35.04
N PRO A 771 14.95 -43.09 34.20
CA PRO A 771 14.57 -44.31 33.49
C PRO A 771 14.12 -45.49 34.37
N SER A 772 14.54 -45.52 35.62
CA SER A 772 14.10 -46.57 36.55
C SER A 772 12.81 -46.23 37.30
N GLY A 773 12.13 -45.12 36.98
CA GLY A 773 10.87 -44.72 37.58
C GLY A 773 11.01 -44.03 38.94
N LYS A 774 12.23 -43.72 39.41
CA LYS A 774 12.45 -42.95 40.65
C LYS A 774 12.24 -41.49 40.36
N VAL A 775 11.69 -40.75 41.34
CA VAL A 775 11.32 -39.33 41.25
C VAL A 775 12.36 -38.49 41.94
N PHE A 776 12.77 -37.40 41.32
CA PHE A 776 13.71 -36.42 41.81
C PHE A 776 13.17 -35.00 41.54
N SER A 777 13.55 -34.01 42.33
CA SER A 777 13.25 -32.62 42.01
C SER A 777 14.24 -32.09 40.99
N ILE A 778 13.81 -31.11 40.17
CA ILE A 778 14.69 -30.42 39.20
C ILE A 778 15.94 -29.88 39.90
N GLU A 779 15.82 -29.36 41.12
CA GLU A 779 16.93 -28.82 41.91
C GLU A 779 18.07 -29.84 42.10
N GLN A 780 17.74 -31.14 42.20
CA GLN A 780 18.75 -32.19 42.37
C GLN A 780 19.55 -32.49 41.09
N ALA A 781 19.03 -32.04 39.92
CA ALA A 781 19.70 -32.19 38.62
C ALA A 781 20.43 -30.91 38.17
N THR A 782 20.36 -29.83 38.95
CA THR A 782 20.87 -28.51 38.53
C THR A 782 21.96 -27.97 39.51
N ASP A 783 22.79 -27.05 39.00
CA ASP A 783 23.74 -26.25 39.81
C ASP A 783 23.15 -24.92 40.26
N GLY A 784 21.84 -24.77 40.09
CA GLY A 784 21.08 -23.58 40.46
C GLY A 784 20.21 -23.08 39.34
N PHE A 785 19.60 -21.92 39.55
CA PHE A 785 18.69 -21.26 38.65
C PHE A 785 19.19 -19.85 38.37
N ARG A 786 19.26 -19.48 37.08
CA ARG A 786 19.61 -18.12 36.65
C ARG A 786 18.36 -17.38 36.26
N PHE A 787 18.24 -16.14 36.69
CA PHE A 787 17.27 -15.21 36.21
C PHE A 787 18.01 -14.10 35.50
N ASP A 788 17.76 -13.91 34.21
CA ASP A 788 18.51 -12.99 33.37
C ASP A 788 17.53 -12.22 32.44
N PHE A 789 17.97 -11.09 31.90
CA PHE A 789 17.21 -10.31 30.97
C PHE A 789 17.92 -10.29 29.61
N ARG A 790 17.30 -10.85 28.60
CA ARG A 790 17.85 -10.97 27.23
C ARG A 790 17.00 -10.26 26.21
N PRO A 791 17.54 -9.92 25.02
CA PRO A 791 16.73 -9.42 23.92
C PRO A 791 15.63 -10.42 23.56
N GLY A 792 14.38 -9.93 23.42
CA GLY A 792 13.24 -10.75 22.97
C GLY A 792 13.29 -11.06 21.47
N VAL A 793 13.99 -10.21 20.70
CA VAL A 793 14.17 -10.34 19.25
C VAL A 793 15.55 -9.82 18.85
N ILE A 794 16.12 -10.43 17.81
CA ILE A 794 17.28 -9.92 17.08
C ILE A 794 16.82 -9.64 15.66
N LYS A 795 16.96 -8.38 15.23
CA LYS A 795 16.60 -7.96 13.88
C LYS A 795 17.85 -7.75 13.04
N ARG A 796 17.76 -8.15 11.77
CA ARG A 796 18.87 -8.01 10.82
C ARG A 796 18.38 -7.36 9.52
N PHE A 797 19.29 -6.67 8.87
CA PHE A 797 19.12 -6.06 7.57
C PHE A 797 20.31 -6.47 6.69
N ASN A 798 20.04 -7.10 5.58
CA ASN A 798 21.06 -7.63 4.64
C ASN A 798 22.18 -8.38 5.37
N ARG A 799 21.79 -9.32 6.27
CA ARG A 799 22.66 -10.19 7.07
C ARG A 799 23.46 -9.49 8.18
N GLN A 800 23.23 -8.22 8.44
CA GLN A 800 23.87 -7.51 9.55
C GLN A 800 22.83 -7.18 10.62
N ARG A 801 23.19 -7.25 11.88
CA ARG A 801 22.30 -6.82 12.97
C ARG A 801 22.01 -5.34 12.85
N VAL A 802 20.75 -4.97 12.97
CA VAL A 802 20.28 -3.58 12.93
C VAL A 802 19.38 -3.29 14.11
N MET A 803 19.70 -2.25 14.87
CA MET A 803 18.85 -1.76 15.95
C MET A 803 18.40 -0.36 15.62
N LYS A 804 17.08 -0.14 15.62
CA LYS A 804 16.45 1.11 15.18
C LYS A 804 15.96 1.91 16.39
N ALA A 805 16.33 3.19 16.46
CA ALA A 805 15.64 4.19 17.25
C ALA A 805 14.51 4.77 16.40
N GLN A 806 13.29 4.76 16.91
CA GLN A 806 12.06 5.02 16.18
C GLN A 806 11.23 6.12 16.83
N CYS A 807 10.64 7.01 16.04
CA CYS A 807 9.61 7.95 16.52
C CYS A 807 8.65 8.33 15.40
N ASP A 808 7.49 8.88 15.80
CA ASP A 808 6.50 9.47 14.90
C ASP A 808 6.45 11.00 15.10
N PRO A 809 6.05 11.80 14.10
CA PRO A 809 5.79 13.22 14.28
C PRO A 809 4.50 13.40 15.09
N GLY A 810 4.52 14.30 16.04
CA GLY A 810 3.33 14.74 16.73
C GLY A 810 2.37 15.46 15.77
N ARG A 811 1.11 15.61 16.18
CA ARG A 811 0.09 16.24 15.34
C ARG A 811 0.48 17.66 14.94
N GLY A 812 0.27 17.98 13.66
CA GLY A 812 0.62 19.28 13.08
C GLY A 812 2.12 19.53 12.91
N VAL A 813 2.96 18.58 13.30
CA VAL A 813 4.40 18.67 13.13
C VAL A 813 4.77 18.21 11.72
N ASN A 814 5.57 19.02 11.03
CA ASN A 814 6.09 18.66 9.72
C ASN A 814 7.13 17.56 9.85
N THR A 815 6.84 16.37 9.29
CA THR A 815 7.73 15.20 9.34
C THR A 815 9.13 15.50 8.80
N MET A 816 9.24 16.25 7.70
CA MET A 816 10.52 16.59 7.09
C MET A 816 11.36 17.55 7.95
N GLN A 817 10.72 18.53 8.57
CA GLN A 817 11.42 19.48 9.47
C GLN A 817 11.86 18.77 10.75
N LEU A 818 10.99 17.93 11.32
CA LEU A 818 11.33 17.11 12.48
C LEU A 818 12.49 16.16 12.15
N PHE A 819 12.43 15.48 11.01
CA PHE A 819 13.50 14.59 10.56
C PHE A 819 14.83 15.35 10.40
N ALA A 820 14.84 16.53 9.75
CA ALA A 820 16.03 17.31 9.57
C ALA A 820 16.65 17.73 10.90
N ALA A 821 15.82 18.22 11.83
CA ALA A 821 16.27 18.60 13.18
C ALA A 821 16.82 17.42 13.98
N LEU A 822 16.14 16.26 13.89
CA LEU A 822 16.59 15.01 14.52
C LEU A 822 17.88 14.50 13.89
N ARG A 823 17.98 14.50 12.56
CA ARG A 823 19.17 14.04 11.83
C ARG A 823 20.42 14.80 12.27
N ASP A 824 20.38 16.12 12.25
CA ASP A 824 21.49 16.97 12.65
C ASP A 824 21.86 16.78 14.13
N SER A 825 20.88 16.52 14.98
CA SER A 825 21.08 16.33 16.41
C SER A 825 21.62 14.92 16.72
N VAL A 826 21.12 13.88 16.05
CA VAL A 826 21.61 12.50 16.18
C VAL A 826 23.04 12.38 15.65
N ASP A 827 23.35 12.96 14.47
CA ASP A 827 24.69 12.95 13.88
C ASP A 827 25.75 13.59 14.82
N ARG A 828 25.35 14.60 15.61
CA ARG A 828 26.21 15.23 16.62
C ARG A 828 26.33 14.45 17.93
N ALA A 829 25.25 13.81 18.36
CA ALA A 829 25.18 13.13 19.66
C ALA A 829 25.72 11.70 19.61
N VAL A 830 25.61 11.02 18.46
CA VAL A 830 25.97 9.61 18.31
C VAL A 830 27.28 9.48 17.56
N VAL A 831 28.35 9.17 18.29
CA VAL A 831 29.66 8.85 17.69
C VAL A 831 29.67 7.37 17.36
N LEU A 832 29.81 7.05 16.09
CA LEU A 832 29.87 5.66 15.59
C LEU A 832 31.27 5.07 15.81
N PRO A 833 31.39 3.92 16.48
CA PRO A 833 32.65 3.18 16.56
C PRO A 833 33.05 2.62 15.18
N GLU A 834 34.30 2.21 15.05
CA GLU A 834 34.77 1.52 13.84
C GLU A 834 34.01 0.23 13.59
N GLY A 835 33.61 -0.02 12.34
CA GLY A 835 32.76 -1.17 11.98
C GLY A 835 31.26 -0.98 12.16
N TYR A 836 30.82 0.19 12.66
CA TYR A 836 29.41 0.51 12.81
C TYR A 836 28.99 1.58 11.82
N SER A 837 27.73 1.46 11.34
CA SER A 837 27.15 2.45 10.44
C SER A 837 25.74 2.82 10.85
N MET A 838 25.26 3.96 10.39
CA MET A 838 23.89 4.42 10.58
C MET A 838 23.21 4.56 9.23
N LYS A 839 22.01 3.98 9.11
CA LYS A 839 21.13 4.12 7.95
C LYS A 839 19.77 4.68 8.40
N VAL A 840 19.19 5.54 7.57
CA VAL A 840 17.82 6.04 7.77
C VAL A 840 16.84 5.06 7.13
N PHE A 841 15.76 4.76 7.85
CA PHE A 841 14.64 3.92 7.43
C PHE A 841 13.32 4.70 7.57
N GLY A 842 12.20 4.02 7.42
CA GLY A 842 10.88 4.60 7.62
C GLY A 842 10.32 5.29 6.38
N GLU A 843 9.47 6.31 6.58
CA GLU A 843 8.87 7.07 5.47
C GLU A 843 9.93 7.79 4.62
N GLN A 844 11.05 8.18 5.24
CA GLN A 844 12.15 8.86 4.57
C GLN A 844 12.86 7.97 3.56
N GLU A 845 13.11 6.70 3.90
CA GLU A 845 13.68 5.73 2.95
C GLU A 845 12.76 5.54 1.75
N SER A 846 11.46 5.31 1.97
CA SER A 846 10.48 5.13 0.90
C SER A 846 10.34 6.36 0.00
N GLN A 847 10.37 7.55 0.59
CA GLN A 847 10.32 8.80 -0.15
C GLN A 847 11.59 9.01 -0.97
N GLN A 848 12.76 8.75 -0.38
CA GLN A 848 14.04 8.88 -1.07
C GLN A 848 14.13 7.90 -2.23
N GLU A 849 13.81 6.62 -2.02
CA GLU A 849 13.79 5.61 -3.09
C GLU A 849 12.85 5.99 -4.23
N SER A 850 11.65 6.51 -3.90
CA SER A 850 10.69 6.96 -4.93
C SER A 850 11.19 8.18 -5.70
N ASN A 851 11.81 9.15 -5.01
CA ASN A 851 12.36 10.35 -5.63
C ASN A 851 13.58 10.02 -6.51
N GLU A 852 14.47 9.11 -6.05
CA GLU A 852 15.62 8.64 -6.82
C GLU A 852 15.16 7.89 -8.07
N ALA A 853 14.19 6.98 -7.95
CA ALA A 853 13.61 6.26 -9.08
C ALA A 853 12.98 7.19 -10.13
N LEU A 854 12.31 8.26 -9.70
CA LEU A 854 11.78 9.28 -10.62
C LEU A 854 12.90 10.12 -11.24
N ALA A 855 13.89 10.54 -10.43
CA ALA A 855 15.00 11.37 -10.87
C ALA A 855 15.88 10.68 -11.92
N GLU A 856 16.03 9.34 -11.86
CA GLU A 856 16.78 8.53 -12.82
C GLU A 856 16.28 8.72 -14.26
N TYR A 857 14.96 8.85 -14.45
CA TYR A 857 14.35 8.99 -15.79
C TYR A 857 14.08 10.46 -16.19
N MET A 858 14.29 11.44 -15.30
CA MET A 858 14.14 12.86 -15.63
C MET A 858 15.07 13.33 -16.77
N PRO A 859 16.36 12.97 -16.82
CA PRO A 859 17.24 13.35 -17.93
C PRO A 859 16.76 12.80 -19.27
N LEU A 860 16.31 11.54 -19.33
CA LEU A 860 15.75 10.93 -20.53
C LEU A 860 14.54 11.74 -21.03
N THR A 861 13.63 12.06 -20.13
CA THR A 861 12.44 12.85 -20.41
C THR A 861 12.79 14.23 -20.96
N LEU A 862 13.75 14.92 -20.32
CA LEU A 862 14.21 16.23 -20.77
C LEU A 862 14.82 16.18 -22.17
N VAL A 863 15.61 15.15 -22.46
CA VAL A 863 16.20 14.92 -23.79
C VAL A 863 15.10 14.67 -24.84
N LEU A 864 14.11 13.83 -24.54
CA LEU A 864 12.99 13.58 -25.44
C LEU A 864 12.18 14.87 -25.74
N ILE A 865 11.88 15.64 -24.70
CA ILE A 865 11.20 16.94 -24.84
C ILE A 865 12.06 17.89 -25.68
N LEU A 866 13.36 17.97 -25.43
CA LEU A 866 14.27 18.81 -26.21
C LEU A 866 14.33 18.39 -27.69
N ILE A 867 14.38 17.08 -27.98
CA ILE A 867 14.36 16.57 -29.35
C ILE A 867 13.06 17.02 -30.06
N VAL A 868 11.91 16.86 -29.40
CA VAL A 868 10.61 17.29 -29.99
C VAL A 868 10.59 18.80 -30.23
N LEU A 869 11.07 19.60 -29.27
CA LEU A 869 11.17 21.07 -29.42
C LEU A 869 12.08 21.47 -30.58
N LEU A 870 13.25 20.82 -30.74
CA LEU A 870 14.17 21.08 -31.85
C LEU A 870 13.57 20.72 -33.20
N LEU A 871 12.85 19.59 -33.28
CA LEU A 871 12.17 19.17 -34.51
C LEU A 871 11.04 20.11 -34.91
N LEU A 872 10.31 20.66 -33.93
CA LEU A 872 9.22 21.61 -34.15
C LEU A 872 9.70 22.99 -34.58
N LEU A 873 10.61 23.57 -33.79
CA LEU A 873 11.00 25.00 -33.92
C LEU A 873 12.15 25.16 -34.89
N ARG A 874 12.85 24.11 -35.27
CA ARG A 874 14.01 24.09 -36.20
C ARG A 874 15.09 25.12 -35.85
N ASN A 875 15.17 25.47 -34.58
CA ASN A 875 16.08 26.48 -34.04
C ASN A 875 16.47 26.05 -32.62
N TYR A 876 17.71 26.31 -32.18
CA TYR A 876 18.15 25.94 -30.82
C TYR A 876 17.96 27.06 -29.77
N ARG A 877 17.72 28.31 -30.19
CA ARG A 877 17.50 29.42 -29.23
C ARG A 877 16.08 29.43 -28.67
N GLU A 878 15.10 29.11 -29.48
CA GLU A 878 13.68 29.08 -29.08
C GLU A 878 13.38 28.02 -28.03
N PRO A 879 13.87 26.78 -28.12
CA PRO A 879 13.75 25.79 -27.04
C PRO A 879 14.33 26.29 -25.71
N VAL A 880 15.48 26.99 -25.71
CA VAL A 880 16.08 27.53 -24.48
C VAL A 880 15.17 28.55 -23.82
N VAL A 881 14.56 29.45 -24.62
CA VAL A 881 13.59 30.44 -24.09
C VAL A 881 12.40 29.74 -23.44
N ILE A 882 11.90 28.65 -24.04
CA ILE A 882 10.77 27.87 -23.50
C ILE A 882 11.18 27.14 -22.21
N LEU A 883 12.35 26.49 -22.21
CA LEU A 883 12.84 25.79 -21.03
C LEU A 883 13.11 26.69 -19.84
N LEU A 884 13.54 27.95 -20.10
CA LEU A 884 13.74 28.96 -19.05
C LEU A 884 12.44 29.35 -18.33
N MET A 885 11.27 29.11 -18.94
CA MET A 885 9.98 29.39 -18.30
C MET A 885 9.57 28.29 -17.29
N ILE A 886 10.18 27.07 -17.37
CA ILE A 886 9.80 25.94 -16.52
C ILE A 886 10.01 26.24 -15.03
N PRO A 887 11.18 26.70 -14.56
CA PRO A 887 11.35 26.99 -13.13
C PRO A 887 10.36 28.02 -12.60
N LEU A 888 9.95 28.98 -13.42
CA LEU A 888 9.09 30.08 -13.01
C LEU A 888 7.65 29.64 -12.68
N ILE A 889 7.19 28.51 -13.21
CA ILE A 889 5.85 27.97 -12.88
C ILE A 889 5.74 27.61 -11.40
N PHE A 890 6.87 27.39 -10.73
CA PHE A 890 6.92 27.06 -9.31
C PHE A 890 6.29 28.16 -8.43
N ILE A 891 6.34 29.42 -8.88
CA ILE A 891 5.63 30.55 -8.24
C ILE A 891 4.13 30.23 -8.12
N GLY A 892 3.54 29.71 -9.19
CA GLY A 892 2.13 29.34 -9.23
C GLY A 892 1.79 28.10 -8.41
N VAL A 893 2.69 27.14 -8.34
CA VAL A 893 2.54 25.94 -7.52
C VAL A 893 2.44 26.32 -6.04
N VAL A 894 3.37 27.12 -5.55
CA VAL A 894 3.38 27.57 -4.15
C VAL A 894 2.14 28.42 -3.86
N LEU A 895 1.77 29.33 -4.77
CA LEU A 895 0.56 30.15 -4.62
C LEU A 895 -0.72 29.28 -4.57
N GLY A 896 -0.84 28.31 -5.46
CA GLY A 896 -2.00 27.40 -5.52
C GLY A 896 -2.18 26.60 -4.24
N LEU A 897 -1.10 26.02 -3.75
CA LEU A 897 -1.11 25.25 -2.49
C LEU A 897 -1.41 26.14 -1.28
N ALA A 898 -0.78 27.33 -1.21
CA ALA A 898 -0.98 28.28 -0.10
C ALA A 898 -2.44 28.78 -0.03
N VAL A 899 -3.03 29.15 -1.17
CA VAL A 899 -4.42 29.66 -1.23
C VAL A 899 -5.43 28.57 -0.89
N THR A 900 -5.16 27.31 -1.30
CA THR A 900 -6.08 26.19 -1.05
C THR A 900 -5.85 25.50 0.29
N GLY A 901 -4.77 25.87 1.03
CA GLY A 901 -4.40 25.23 2.29
C GLY A 901 -3.94 23.77 2.13
N LYS A 902 -3.60 23.34 0.92
CA LYS A 902 -3.14 21.98 0.65
C LYS A 902 -1.64 21.84 0.94
N VAL A 903 -1.27 20.66 1.42
CA VAL A 903 0.11 20.30 1.76
C VAL A 903 0.84 19.80 0.52
N PHE A 904 2.11 20.16 0.36
CA PHE A 904 2.92 19.60 -0.71
C PHE A 904 3.22 18.12 -0.43
N ASN A 905 2.81 17.26 -1.36
CA ASN A 905 2.94 15.80 -1.23
C ASN A 905 3.35 15.15 -2.56
N PHE A 906 3.46 13.83 -2.59
CA PHE A 906 3.80 13.08 -3.79
C PHE A 906 2.89 13.43 -4.98
N PHE A 907 1.57 13.59 -4.77
CA PHE A 907 0.64 13.98 -5.84
C PHE A 907 0.85 15.41 -6.32
N SER A 908 1.32 16.31 -5.46
CA SER A 908 1.74 17.67 -5.89
C SER A 908 2.94 17.61 -6.83
N LEU A 909 3.90 16.71 -6.57
CA LEU A 909 5.03 16.46 -7.47
C LEU A 909 4.56 15.95 -8.83
N LEU A 910 3.58 15.03 -8.86
CA LEU A 910 2.97 14.55 -10.12
C LEU A 910 2.28 15.71 -10.85
N GLY A 911 1.57 16.56 -10.14
CA GLY A 911 0.96 17.78 -10.68
C GLY A 911 1.99 18.73 -11.30
N LEU A 912 3.16 18.88 -10.67
CA LEU A 912 4.26 19.69 -11.19
C LEU A 912 4.81 19.11 -12.51
N LEU A 913 4.98 17.78 -12.60
CA LEU A 913 5.41 17.13 -13.85
C LEU A 913 4.42 17.39 -15.00
N GLY A 914 3.12 17.24 -14.74
CA GLY A 914 2.09 17.55 -15.71
C GLY A 914 2.06 19.03 -16.11
N LEU A 915 2.26 19.91 -15.15
CA LEU A 915 2.29 21.36 -15.37
C LEU A 915 3.45 21.78 -16.29
N VAL A 916 4.60 21.12 -16.20
CA VAL A 916 5.75 21.34 -17.12
C VAL A 916 5.30 21.09 -18.56
N GLY A 917 4.66 19.97 -18.85
CA GLY A 917 4.15 19.64 -20.20
C GLY A 917 3.13 20.66 -20.72
N MET A 918 2.17 21.07 -19.86
CA MET A 918 1.16 22.05 -20.21
C MET A 918 1.76 23.43 -20.50
N ASN A 919 2.72 23.87 -19.70
CA ASN A 919 3.38 25.15 -19.88
C ASN A 919 4.20 25.19 -21.16
N ILE A 920 4.97 24.12 -21.46
CA ILE A 920 5.74 24.01 -22.70
C ILE A 920 4.80 24.05 -23.91
N LYS A 921 3.67 23.35 -23.86
CA LYS A 921 2.65 23.35 -24.91
C LYS A 921 2.16 24.78 -25.23
N ASN A 922 1.81 25.54 -24.18
CA ASN A 922 1.35 26.92 -24.34
C ASN A 922 2.44 27.84 -24.90
N ALA A 923 3.68 27.69 -24.45
CA ALA A 923 4.82 28.45 -24.92
C ALA A 923 5.16 28.14 -26.39
N VAL A 924 5.13 26.87 -26.80
CA VAL A 924 5.39 26.42 -28.19
C VAL A 924 4.42 27.08 -29.16
N VAL A 925 3.12 27.11 -28.86
CA VAL A 925 2.09 27.72 -29.72
C VAL A 925 2.35 29.20 -29.95
N LEU A 926 2.86 29.93 -28.96
CA LEU A 926 3.20 31.32 -29.11
C LEU A 926 4.49 31.52 -29.90
N VAL A 927 5.56 30.78 -29.56
CA VAL A 927 6.89 30.93 -30.20
C VAL A 927 6.81 30.52 -31.67
N GLU A 928 6.09 29.43 -32.01
CA GLU A 928 5.85 29.04 -33.40
C GLU A 928 5.14 30.14 -34.19
N GLN A 929 4.12 30.79 -33.61
CA GLN A 929 3.43 31.88 -34.26
C GLN A 929 4.33 33.09 -34.53
N ILE A 930 5.25 33.39 -33.60
CA ILE A 930 6.27 34.40 -33.81
C ILE A 930 7.16 34.02 -35.02
N GLY A 931 7.61 32.74 -35.07
CA GLY A 931 8.39 32.21 -36.18
C GLY A 931 7.70 32.35 -37.55
N VAL A 932 6.41 31.95 -37.60
CA VAL A 932 5.58 32.04 -38.82
C VAL A 932 5.48 33.49 -39.32
N LEU A 933 5.21 34.47 -38.41
CA LEU A 933 5.10 35.86 -38.77
C LEU A 933 6.45 36.47 -39.21
N ARG A 934 7.54 36.08 -38.60
CA ARG A 934 8.90 36.45 -39.02
C ARG A 934 9.26 35.88 -40.40
N ALA A 935 8.90 34.62 -40.65
CA ALA A 935 9.08 34.01 -41.98
C ALA A 935 8.24 34.68 -43.08
N ALA A 936 7.08 35.23 -42.69
CA ALA A 936 6.25 36.06 -43.58
C ALA A 936 6.78 37.50 -43.84
N GLY A 937 7.98 37.82 -43.30
CA GLY A 937 8.63 39.12 -43.56
C GLY A 937 8.22 40.29 -42.66
N LYS A 938 7.49 40.05 -41.57
CA LYS A 938 7.14 41.11 -40.61
C LYS A 938 8.33 41.54 -39.77
N ASP A 939 8.35 42.81 -39.39
CA ASP A 939 9.34 43.35 -38.48
C ASP A 939 9.37 42.52 -37.16
N PRO A 940 10.53 42.20 -36.56
CA PRO A 940 10.61 41.40 -35.35
C PRO A 940 9.76 41.90 -34.19
N TYR A 941 9.64 43.19 -33.98
CA TYR A 941 8.79 43.77 -32.93
C TYR A 941 7.30 43.59 -33.25
N GLU A 942 6.91 43.86 -34.49
CA GLU A 942 5.54 43.67 -34.97
C GLU A 942 5.14 42.19 -34.96
N ALA A 943 6.05 41.29 -35.39
CA ALA A 943 5.83 39.85 -35.35
C ALA A 943 5.59 39.35 -33.90
N LEU A 944 6.38 39.83 -32.94
CA LEU A 944 6.27 39.47 -31.52
C LEU A 944 4.92 39.96 -30.95
N THR A 945 4.59 41.22 -31.13
CA THR A 945 3.35 41.81 -30.58
C THR A 945 2.10 41.24 -31.24
N SER A 946 2.10 41.08 -32.58
CA SER A 946 0.98 40.49 -33.30
C SER A 946 0.75 39.02 -32.97
N ALA A 947 1.83 38.23 -32.82
CA ALA A 947 1.73 36.83 -32.38
C ALA A 947 1.11 36.75 -31.00
N THR A 948 1.63 37.53 -30.04
CA THR A 948 1.12 37.54 -28.66
C THR A 948 -0.35 37.94 -28.61
N ARG A 949 -0.74 38.98 -29.36
CA ARG A 949 -2.14 39.45 -29.47
C ARG A 949 -3.06 38.35 -30.04
N SER A 950 -2.62 37.61 -31.04
CA SER A 950 -3.44 36.57 -31.67
C SER A 950 -3.59 35.30 -30.81
N ARG A 951 -2.66 35.06 -29.90
CA ARG A 951 -2.62 33.83 -29.08
C ARG A 951 -3.10 33.98 -27.65
N ILE A 952 -3.39 35.25 -27.19
CA ILE A 952 -3.84 35.48 -25.81
C ILE A 952 -5.15 34.72 -25.49
N VAL A 953 -6.16 34.77 -26.38
CA VAL A 953 -7.46 34.13 -26.14
C VAL A 953 -7.37 32.60 -26.19
N PRO A 954 -6.77 31.95 -27.21
CA PRO A 954 -6.59 30.51 -27.22
C PRO A 954 -5.82 29.97 -25.99
N VAL A 955 -4.72 30.62 -25.61
CA VAL A 955 -3.92 30.21 -24.44
C VAL A 955 -4.69 30.41 -23.14
N ALA A 956 -5.35 31.55 -22.95
CA ALA A 956 -6.18 31.80 -21.77
C ALA A 956 -7.37 30.83 -21.68
N MET A 957 -7.97 30.46 -22.82
CA MET A 957 -9.04 29.47 -22.84
C MET A 957 -8.55 28.08 -22.49
N ALA A 958 -7.45 27.60 -23.10
CA ALA A 958 -6.89 26.29 -22.82
C ALA A 958 -6.56 26.15 -21.31
N SER A 959 -5.97 27.19 -20.73
CA SER A 959 -5.68 27.20 -19.28
C SER A 959 -6.97 27.30 -18.45
N GLY A 960 -7.90 28.15 -18.84
CA GLY A 960 -9.17 28.35 -18.13
C GLY A 960 -10.04 27.08 -18.11
N THR A 961 -10.13 26.38 -19.24
CA THR A 961 -10.84 25.08 -19.33
C THR A 961 -10.20 24.02 -18.44
N THR A 962 -8.88 23.98 -18.39
CA THR A 962 -8.14 23.03 -17.52
C THR A 962 -8.33 23.37 -16.05
N ILE A 963 -8.13 24.64 -15.65
CA ILE A 963 -8.29 25.09 -14.27
C ILE A 963 -9.70 24.80 -13.75
N LEU A 964 -10.73 25.22 -14.48
CA LEU A 964 -12.11 25.05 -14.05
C LEU A 964 -12.61 23.61 -14.21
N GLY A 965 -12.09 22.86 -15.20
CA GLY A 965 -12.37 21.43 -15.35
C GLY A 965 -11.81 20.57 -14.22
N MET A 966 -10.72 21.02 -13.56
CA MET A 966 -10.16 20.31 -12.40
C MET A 966 -10.78 20.72 -11.06
N LEU A 967 -11.72 21.67 -11.05
CA LEU A 967 -12.33 22.17 -9.81
C LEU A 967 -12.96 21.09 -8.94
N PRO A 968 -13.70 20.10 -9.47
CA PRO A 968 -14.22 19.00 -8.65
C PRO A 968 -13.12 18.19 -7.96
N LEU A 969 -11.98 17.98 -8.62
CA LEU A 969 -10.85 17.22 -8.09
C LEU A 969 -10.13 17.94 -6.93
N LEU A 970 -10.24 19.26 -6.82
CA LEU A 970 -9.66 20.05 -5.74
C LEU A 970 -10.15 19.62 -4.36
N PHE A 971 -11.36 19.12 -4.27
CA PHE A 971 -12.01 18.66 -3.03
C PHE A 971 -11.73 17.20 -2.70
N ASP A 972 -11.06 16.48 -3.59
CA ASP A 972 -10.63 15.11 -3.33
C ASP A 972 -9.49 15.07 -2.30
N SER A 973 -9.51 14.07 -1.40
CA SER A 973 -8.50 13.95 -0.34
C SER A 973 -7.13 13.55 -0.87
N MET A 974 -7.08 12.73 -1.92
CA MET A 974 -5.85 12.19 -2.48
C MET A 974 -5.27 13.11 -3.56
N PHE A 975 -6.10 13.50 -4.54
CA PHE A 975 -5.66 14.26 -5.72
C PHE A 975 -5.84 15.77 -5.60
N GLY A 976 -6.45 16.26 -4.51
CA GLY A 976 -6.71 17.69 -4.34
C GLY A 976 -5.45 18.54 -4.31
N ALA A 977 -4.35 18.05 -3.75
CA ALA A 977 -3.07 18.75 -3.76
C ALA A 977 -2.46 18.84 -5.19
N MET A 978 -2.64 17.77 -5.99
CA MET A 978 -2.25 17.76 -7.41
C MET A 978 -3.08 18.77 -8.21
N ALA A 979 -4.40 18.79 -8.02
CA ALA A 979 -5.30 19.73 -8.65
C ALA A 979 -4.91 21.19 -8.28
N ALA A 980 -4.67 21.48 -7.00
CA ALA A 980 -4.21 22.79 -6.54
C ALA A 980 -2.89 23.22 -7.19
N THR A 981 -1.93 22.29 -7.30
CA THR A 981 -0.64 22.50 -7.97
C THR A 981 -0.82 22.85 -9.45
N ILE A 982 -1.63 22.08 -10.18
CA ILE A 982 -1.88 22.32 -11.62
C ILE A 982 -2.67 23.61 -11.81
N MET A 983 -3.74 23.83 -11.04
CA MET A 983 -4.59 25.03 -11.17
C MET A 983 -3.81 26.31 -10.88
N GLY A 984 -3.12 26.37 -9.74
CA GLY A 984 -2.32 27.53 -9.37
C GLY A 984 -1.13 27.73 -10.31
N GLY A 985 -0.44 26.63 -10.63
CA GLY A 985 0.69 26.66 -11.55
C GLY A 985 0.29 27.09 -12.95
N LEU A 986 -0.82 26.59 -13.50
CA LEU A 986 -1.29 26.94 -14.85
C LEU A 986 -1.83 28.35 -14.93
N LEU A 987 -2.43 28.89 -13.86
CA LEU A 987 -2.84 30.29 -13.78
C LEU A 987 -1.63 31.22 -13.95
N VAL A 988 -0.57 30.98 -13.18
CA VAL A 988 0.66 31.76 -13.26
C VAL A 988 1.41 31.50 -14.56
N ALA A 989 1.48 30.24 -15.02
CA ALA A 989 2.09 29.87 -16.30
C ALA A 989 1.45 30.61 -17.49
N THR A 990 0.13 30.78 -17.47
CA THR A 990 -0.59 31.53 -18.49
C THR A 990 -0.16 32.99 -18.51
N LEU A 991 -0.10 33.61 -17.32
CA LEU A 991 0.40 34.98 -17.17
C LEU A 991 1.88 35.11 -17.64
N LEU A 992 2.70 34.11 -17.26
CA LEU A 992 4.11 34.07 -17.70
C LEU A 992 4.23 33.93 -19.22
N THR A 993 3.42 33.05 -19.84
CA THR A 993 3.44 32.86 -21.31
C THR A 993 2.99 34.08 -22.06
N VAL A 994 1.95 34.74 -21.60
CA VAL A 994 1.39 35.94 -22.31
C VAL A 994 2.17 37.21 -22.03
N CYS A 995 2.72 37.39 -20.82
CA CYS A 995 3.36 38.65 -20.41
C CYS A 995 4.90 38.56 -20.36
N VAL A 996 5.45 37.45 -19.86
CA VAL A 996 6.91 37.34 -19.59
C VAL A 996 7.66 36.67 -20.74
N LEU A 997 7.10 35.63 -21.37
CA LEU A 997 7.72 34.98 -22.52
C LEU A 997 8.06 35.95 -23.66
N PRO A 998 7.18 36.92 -24.08
CA PRO A 998 7.56 37.94 -25.06
C PRO A 998 8.73 38.80 -24.61
N VAL A 999 8.84 39.11 -23.30
CA VAL A 999 9.93 39.89 -22.73
C VAL A 999 11.25 39.11 -22.77
N VAL A 1000 11.21 37.83 -22.36
CA VAL A 1000 12.38 36.93 -22.40
C VAL A 1000 12.82 36.72 -23.86
N TYR A 1001 11.88 36.51 -24.77
CA TYR A 1001 12.16 36.39 -26.22
C TYR A 1001 12.81 37.64 -26.77
N ALA A 1002 12.28 38.83 -26.42
CA ALA A 1002 12.87 40.13 -26.82
C ALA A 1002 14.29 40.35 -26.24
N LEU A 1003 14.58 39.88 -25.02
CA LEU A 1003 15.92 39.93 -24.45
C LEU A 1003 16.89 39.00 -25.19
N PHE A 1004 16.49 37.77 -25.49
CA PHE A 1004 17.32 36.77 -26.19
C PHE A 1004 17.66 37.14 -27.62
N TYR A 1005 16.73 37.79 -28.34
CA TYR A 1005 16.87 38.21 -29.71
C TYR A 1005 17.22 39.71 -29.85
N ASN A 1006 17.43 40.40 -28.73
CA ASN A 1006 17.71 41.83 -28.67
C ASN A 1006 16.74 42.73 -29.48
N ILE A 1007 15.44 42.34 -29.47
CA ILE A 1007 14.39 43.08 -30.17
C ILE A 1007 14.13 44.40 -29.41
N ARG A 1008 14.19 45.52 -30.12
CA ARG A 1008 13.83 46.83 -29.60
C ARG A 1008 12.67 47.42 -30.38
N LYS A 1009 11.90 48.29 -29.76
CA LYS A 1009 10.90 49.04 -30.48
C LYS A 1009 11.61 49.93 -31.50
N PRO A 1010 11.22 49.95 -32.81
CA PRO A 1010 11.80 50.82 -33.81
C PRO A 1010 11.61 52.30 -33.48
#